data_eee82904567f8d20b985dff8617d4b88
#
_entry.id   eee82904567f8d20b985dff8617d4b88
#
_cell.length_a   1.000
_cell.length_b   1.000
_cell.length_c   1.000
_cell.angle_alpha   90.00
_cell.angle_beta   90.00
_cell.angle_gamma   90.00
#
_symmetry.space_group_name_H-M   'P 1'
#
loop_
_entity.id
_entity.type
_entity.pdbx_description
1 polymer ?
#
loop_
_entity_poly.entity_id
_entity_poly.type
_entity_poly.pdbx_seq_one_letter_code
_entity_poly.pdbx_strand_id
1 'polypeptide(L)'
;MLKKNNGRPVYYSSIISAYGKADENTQSVEFCGNNINFRFPNSDNGMHDLSFSLKNGELLAIMGGSGTGKTTLLSLLNGSLKPQEGSITINGHDISEPGVKDLIGFVPQDDLLIEELTVYQNLWFTARLCFEGMSDGDIDRRVMKTLKDLGLDAIKDLKVGSAINKYISGGQRKRLNIALELIREPAVLFLDEPTSGLSSADTEKVILLLKEQTLKGKLIVVNIHQPSSDVYQLFDRLWLLDRGGYPVFDGNPIDAITYFKEAANYADAETSACPTCGNVNPEIVLNIIDEKAISSTGEPSDERKMTPQDWHELYLKNRGDIPEPVVSDVPHSDQKKPNPLKQFIIFLQRNIKTKITNVQYLCITLLEAPVLALVCALLTRYAPPEGYSVMDNKNLVSYFFMAVIVATFTGMSGSAEEIIKDRALLKRESFLNLSYASYIWSKIVYMAGVSLIQTLLFIVVGNAIMGLHGLFTTWWLILFVTALLANLTGLLLSQCLNSVVAIYISIPMLLIPQILLCGLVVSFTDLTPKSTTGNVPLIGDIIPSRWSYEALAVTSFTDNPYEARFFENDKEKYETQFYNMGFLYELQSQLETMKSEQEKGKEVNALHMEVIRTNLPRLTAYCGMQPYQGDFSYESLKTYMSEAERILSKRSNEISLKINAQVSSFIRQNGKEALLELKRNHFNTKLEDCVIGADQQRMIDVVEDRIVPRTGLIFLTPQSRVGRAPFYSSEKIVGPWHVKTLWFNVSVLLLMSIIMTILLLTDCPGRWIRKSSQ
;
A
#
# COMPACT_ATOMS: atom_id res chain seq x y z
N MET A 1 6.17 33.46 43.79
CA MET A 1 5.56 34.82 43.88
C MET A 1 6.14 35.70 42.79
N LEU A 2 5.36 35.96 41.72
CA LEU A 2 5.75 36.85 40.63
C LEU A 2 5.38 38.29 41.02
N LYS A 3 6.39 39.16 41.20
CA LYS A 3 6.17 40.59 41.37
C LYS A 3 5.81 41.21 40.02
N LYS A 4 4.63 41.77 39.90
CA LYS A 4 4.21 42.55 38.72
C LYS A 4 4.92 43.91 38.77
N ASN A 5 5.72 44.20 37.74
CA ASN A 5 6.20 45.54 37.46
C ASN A 5 5.40 46.09 36.29
N ASN A 6 4.63 47.15 36.50
CA ASN A 6 3.83 47.85 35.47
C ASN A 6 2.90 46.96 34.62
N GLY A 7 2.18 46.03 35.26
CA GLY A 7 1.18 45.24 34.56
C GLY A 7 1.68 44.14 33.64
N ARG A 8 3.01 44.01 33.45
CA ARG A 8 3.60 42.94 32.62
C ARG A 8 4.18 41.81 33.48
N PRO A 9 3.95 40.54 33.13
CA PRO A 9 4.52 39.42 33.88
C PRO A 9 6.06 39.51 33.86
N VAL A 10 6.72 39.27 35.00
CA VAL A 10 8.18 39.37 35.21
C VAL A 10 8.97 38.45 34.25
N TYR A 11 8.34 37.41 33.73
CA TYR A 11 8.91 36.54 32.66
C TYR A 11 9.23 37.30 31.38
N TYR A 12 8.45 38.31 31.02
CA TYR A 12 8.63 39.08 29.79
C TYR A 12 9.94 39.90 29.83
N SER A 13 10.25 40.48 30.99
CA SER A 13 11.49 41.27 31.15
C SER A 13 12.75 40.41 31.22
N SER A 14 12.67 39.19 31.79
CA SER A 14 13.81 38.28 31.84
C SER A 14 14.12 37.61 30.50
N ILE A 15 13.07 37.32 29.71
CA ILE A 15 13.23 36.81 28.35
C ILE A 15 13.83 37.88 27.43
N ILE A 16 13.30 39.11 27.46
CA ILE A 16 13.83 40.23 26.68
C ILE A 16 15.27 40.58 27.07
N SER A 17 15.62 40.53 28.35
CA SER A 17 16.98 40.79 28.81
C SER A 17 18.00 39.69 28.50
N ALA A 18 17.52 38.43 28.38
CA ALA A 18 18.37 37.30 28.01
C ALA A 18 18.66 37.23 26.51
N TYR A 19 17.72 37.69 25.66
CA TYR A 19 17.81 37.65 24.20
C TYR A 19 17.97 39.04 23.54
N GLY A 20 18.31 40.05 24.30
CA GLY A 20 18.33 41.49 23.98
C GLY A 20 19.29 41.99 22.90
N LYS A 21 19.66 41.13 21.94
CA LYS A 21 20.11 41.48 20.59
C LYS A 21 19.67 40.36 19.68
N ALA A 22 18.73 40.64 18.77
CA ALA A 22 18.58 39.81 17.58
C ALA A 22 19.98 39.68 16.94
N ASP A 23 20.39 38.44 16.62
CA ASP A 23 21.62 38.22 15.87
C ASP A 23 21.57 39.12 14.62
N GLU A 24 22.58 39.96 14.44
CA GLU A 24 22.68 40.90 13.28
C GLU A 24 22.65 40.19 11.92
N ASN A 25 22.61 38.84 11.91
CA ASN A 25 22.54 37.97 10.75
C ASN A 25 21.12 37.43 10.46
N THR A 26 20.07 37.84 11.18
CA THR A 26 18.70 37.40 10.83
C THR A 26 18.22 38.07 9.56
N GLN A 27 18.12 37.30 8.50
CA GLN A 27 17.56 37.76 7.22
C GLN A 27 16.12 38.26 7.45
N SER A 28 15.80 39.41 6.93
CA SER A 28 14.47 40.02 6.98
C SER A 28 13.50 39.14 6.18
N VAL A 29 12.39 38.73 6.80
CA VAL A 29 11.29 38.03 6.15
C VAL A 29 10.05 38.88 6.22
N GLU A 30 9.51 39.21 5.06
CA GLU A 30 8.24 39.91 4.91
C GLU A 30 7.23 38.98 4.22
N PHE A 31 6.15 38.61 4.93
CA PHE A 31 5.09 37.74 4.46
C PHE A 31 3.86 38.57 4.14
N CYS A 32 3.52 38.66 2.87
CA CYS A 32 2.46 39.53 2.36
C CYS A 32 1.36 38.74 1.67
N GLY A 33 0.14 39.21 1.85
CA GLY A 33 -1.02 38.75 1.10
C GLY A 33 -1.76 39.96 0.49
N ASN A 34 -2.17 39.84 -0.74
CA ASN A 34 -2.83 40.94 -1.48
C ASN A 34 -4.15 40.44 -2.04
N ASN A 35 -5.25 41.03 -1.56
CA ASN A 35 -6.63 40.81 -2.03
C ASN A 35 -7.00 39.31 -2.17
N ILE A 36 -6.76 38.53 -1.10
CA ILE A 36 -6.97 37.10 -1.11
C ILE A 36 -8.46 36.80 -1.03
N ASN A 37 -8.98 36.15 -2.07
CA ASN A 37 -10.34 35.65 -2.15
C ASN A 37 -10.36 34.15 -2.45
N PHE A 38 -11.21 33.41 -1.71
CA PHE A 38 -11.41 31.98 -1.90
C PHE A 38 -12.83 31.58 -1.48
N ARG A 39 -13.52 30.80 -2.31
CA ARG A 39 -14.86 30.24 -1.99
C ARG A 39 -14.89 28.75 -2.27
N PHE A 40 -15.55 28.01 -1.40
CA PHE A 40 -15.83 26.60 -1.66
C PHE A 40 -16.90 26.43 -2.75
N PRO A 41 -16.81 25.40 -3.60
CA PRO A 41 -17.84 25.12 -4.59
C PRO A 41 -19.23 25.01 -3.95
N ASN A 42 -20.21 25.69 -4.52
CA ASN A 42 -21.61 25.72 -4.06
C ASN A 42 -21.82 26.22 -2.62
N SER A 43 -20.95 27.09 -2.12
CA SER A 43 -21.04 27.66 -0.78
C SER A 43 -20.55 29.12 -0.80
N ASP A 44 -21.15 29.98 0.03
CA ASP A 44 -20.64 31.33 0.28
C ASP A 44 -19.52 31.35 1.34
N ASN A 45 -19.22 30.19 1.94
CA ASN A 45 -18.12 30.07 2.89
C ASN A 45 -16.76 30.10 2.17
N GLY A 46 -15.85 30.86 2.73
CA GLY A 46 -14.53 31.02 2.09
C GLY A 46 -13.57 31.90 2.85
N MET A 47 -12.97 32.83 2.16
CA MET A 47 -12.16 33.96 2.66
C MET A 47 -12.41 35.15 1.75
N HIS A 48 -12.64 36.31 2.34
CA HIS A 48 -13.06 37.52 1.64
C HIS A 48 -12.07 38.66 1.88
N ASP A 49 -11.58 39.27 0.81
CA ASP A 49 -10.79 40.52 0.77
C ASP A 49 -9.69 40.65 1.84
N LEU A 50 -8.97 39.54 2.13
CA LEU A 50 -7.88 39.60 3.07
C LEU A 50 -6.60 40.13 2.42
N SER A 51 -6.05 41.21 2.96
CA SER A 51 -4.73 41.70 2.62
C SER A 51 -3.96 42.02 3.90
N PHE A 52 -2.66 41.73 3.90
CA PHE A 52 -1.80 41.86 5.09
C PHE A 52 -0.32 42.01 4.70
N SER A 53 0.47 42.57 5.64
CA SER A 53 1.93 42.47 5.68
C SER A 53 2.35 42.11 7.11
N LEU A 54 3.14 41.01 7.23
CA LEU A 54 3.69 40.50 8.48
C LEU A 54 5.22 40.44 8.39
N LYS A 55 5.89 40.67 9.50
CA LYS A 55 7.36 40.66 9.54
C LYS A 55 7.86 39.59 10.48
N ASN A 56 9.09 39.18 10.27
CA ASN A 56 9.78 38.29 11.21
C ASN A 56 9.83 38.90 12.63
N GLY A 57 9.77 38.03 13.64
CA GLY A 57 9.71 38.44 15.03
C GLY A 57 8.29 38.65 15.58
N GLU A 58 7.25 38.53 14.76
CA GLU A 58 5.86 38.67 15.20
C GLU A 58 5.25 37.33 15.58
N LEU A 59 4.46 37.31 16.68
CA LEU A 59 3.57 36.23 17.09
C LEU A 59 2.13 36.66 16.81
N LEU A 60 1.52 36.12 15.74
CA LEU A 60 0.16 36.41 15.34
C LEU A 60 -0.81 35.36 15.85
N ALA A 61 -1.92 35.78 16.49
CA ALA A 61 -3.05 34.92 16.80
C ALA A 61 -4.15 35.06 15.72
N ILE A 62 -4.72 33.94 15.28
CA ILE A 62 -5.97 33.90 14.52
C ILE A 62 -7.08 33.40 15.47
N MET A 63 -8.11 34.19 15.66
CA MET A 63 -9.26 33.88 16.52
C MET A 63 -10.58 33.99 15.76
N GLY A 64 -11.62 33.43 16.30
CA GLY A 64 -12.99 33.44 15.76
C GLY A 64 -13.80 32.25 16.28
N GLY A 65 -15.10 32.30 16.11
CA GLY A 65 -16.00 31.22 16.51
C GLY A 65 -15.74 29.90 15.74
N SER A 66 -16.49 28.86 16.07
CA SER A 66 -16.44 27.62 15.29
C SER A 66 -17.01 27.84 13.89
N GLY A 67 -16.34 27.32 12.85
CA GLY A 67 -16.79 27.44 11.46
C GLY A 67 -16.50 28.78 10.79
N THR A 68 -15.70 29.67 11.39
CA THR A 68 -15.33 30.98 10.80
C THR A 68 -14.22 30.89 9.73
N GLY A 69 -13.75 29.68 9.37
CA GLY A 69 -12.77 29.51 8.28
C GLY A 69 -11.30 29.61 8.71
N LYS A 70 -10.95 29.55 10.01
CA LYS A 70 -9.57 29.63 10.51
C LYS A 70 -8.60 28.62 9.87
N THR A 71 -8.98 27.35 9.84
CA THR A 71 -8.18 26.28 9.20
C THR A 71 -8.08 26.46 7.69
N THR A 72 -9.13 27.02 7.05
CA THR A 72 -9.12 27.39 5.62
C THR A 72 -8.10 28.49 5.38
N LEU A 73 -8.10 29.52 6.22
CA LEU A 73 -7.11 30.59 6.14
C LEU A 73 -5.69 30.03 6.30
N LEU A 74 -5.41 29.23 7.33
CA LEU A 74 -4.08 28.60 7.46
C LEU A 74 -3.70 27.76 6.23
N SER A 75 -4.67 27.09 5.61
CA SER A 75 -4.43 26.29 4.40
C SER A 75 -4.10 27.15 3.16
N LEU A 76 -4.67 28.34 3.09
CA LEU A 76 -4.30 29.34 2.06
C LEU A 76 -2.90 29.90 2.32
N LEU A 77 -2.62 30.30 3.58
CA LEU A 77 -1.35 30.89 3.97
C LEU A 77 -0.15 29.95 3.84
N ASN A 78 -0.35 28.65 4.07
CA ASN A 78 0.70 27.63 3.91
C ASN A 78 0.82 27.05 2.49
N GLY A 79 -0.01 27.54 1.54
CA GLY A 79 0.00 27.09 0.14
C GLY A 79 -0.61 25.71 -0.11
N SER A 80 -1.34 25.13 0.86
CA SER A 80 -2.11 23.88 0.65
C SER A 80 -3.35 24.09 -0.20
N LEU A 81 -3.98 25.27 -0.09
CA LEU A 81 -5.05 25.76 -0.95
C LEU A 81 -4.54 26.95 -1.75
N LYS A 82 -4.96 27.06 -3.01
CA LYS A 82 -4.67 28.23 -3.83
C LYS A 82 -5.82 29.22 -3.75
N PRO A 83 -5.56 30.52 -3.54
CA PRO A 83 -6.60 31.53 -3.64
C PRO A 83 -7.15 31.59 -5.08
N GLN A 84 -8.40 31.95 -5.23
CA GLN A 84 -9.05 32.15 -6.54
C GLN A 84 -8.68 33.52 -7.10
N GLU A 85 -8.52 34.52 -6.23
CA GLU A 85 -8.04 35.86 -6.55
C GLU A 85 -6.99 36.30 -5.53
N GLY A 86 -6.09 37.16 -5.92
CA GLY A 86 -5.02 37.66 -5.10
C GLY A 86 -3.76 36.79 -5.11
N SER A 87 -2.77 37.18 -4.32
CA SER A 87 -1.47 36.48 -4.21
C SER A 87 -0.94 36.50 -2.78
N ILE A 88 -0.14 35.48 -2.47
CA ILE A 88 0.57 35.36 -1.19
C ILE A 88 2.05 35.21 -1.49
N THR A 89 2.87 36.06 -0.87
CA THR A 89 4.29 36.15 -1.18
C THR A 89 5.16 36.19 0.10
N ILE A 90 6.39 35.67 0.00
CA ILE A 90 7.46 35.90 0.95
C ILE A 90 8.54 36.71 0.24
N ASN A 91 8.88 37.87 0.76
CA ASN A 91 9.85 38.79 0.17
C ASN A 91 9.55 39.10 -1.33
N GLY A 92 8.26 39.19 -1.70
CA GLY A 92 7.81 39.43 -3.07
C GLY A 92 7.77 38.19 -3.99
N HIS A 93 8.22 37.02 -3.53
CA HIS A 93 8.18 35.75 -4.27
C HIS A 93 6.96 34.90 -3.88
N ASP A 94 6.31 34.27 -4.86
CA ASP A 94 5.11 33.45 -4.62
C ASP A 94 5.42 32.23 -3.75
N ILE A 95 4.53 31.93 -2.79
CA ILE A 95 4.70 30.80 -1.85
C ILE A 95 4.71 29.42 -2.54
N SER A 96 4.24 29.31 -3.78
CA SER A 96 4.30 28.06 -4.57
C SER A 96 5.65 27.85 -5.26
N GLU A 97 6.54 28.84 -5.26
CA GLU A 97 7.85 28.71 -5.90
C GLU A 97 8.74 27.70 -5.16
N PRO A 98 9.51 26.88 -5.91
CA PRO A 98 10.53 26.03 -5.31
C PRO A 98 11.55 26.86 -4.52
N GLY A 99 11.80 26.48 -3.26
CA GLY A 99 12.69 27.21 -2.34
C GLY A 99 11.95 28.13 -1.37
N VAL A 100 10.89 28.84 -1.80
CA VAL A 100 10.04 29.64 -0.89
C VAL A 100 9.19 28.73 -0.02
N LYS A 101 8.63 27.67 -0.59
CA LYS A 101 7.85 26.66 0.14
C LYS A 101 8.65 25.97 1.26
N ASP A 102 9.95 25.81 1.10
CA ASP A 102 10.82 25.16 2.11
C ASP A 102 11.02 26.05 3.35
N LEU A 103 10.71 27.37 3.26
CA LEU A 103 10.74 28.31 4.38
C LEU A 103 9.52 28.21 5.29
N ILE A 104 8.47 27.50 4.86
CA ILE A 104 7.19 27.39 5.57
C ILE A 104 7.16 26.09 6.36
N GLY A 105 6.86 26.19 7.66
CA GLY A 105 6.53 25.06 8.53
C GLY A 105 5.04 25.04 8.85
N PHE A 106 4.46 23.85 9.03
CA PHE A 106 3.06 23.69 9.40
C PHE A 106 2.88 22.58 10.45
N VAL A 107 2.33 22.96 11.60
CA VAL A 107 1.99 22.05 12.69
C VAL A 107 0.47 21.85 12.69
N PRO A 108 -0.04 20.66 12.32
CA PRO A 108 -1.47 20.39 12.31
C PRO A 108 -2.06 20.22 13.71
N GLN A 109 -3.38 20.26 13.81
CA GLN A 109 -4.12 20.06 15.05
C GLN A 109 -3.87 18.68 15.67
N ASP A 110 -3.88 17.61 14.83
CA ASP A 110 -3.58 16.25 15.27
C ASP A 110 -2.07 16.03 15.48
N ASP A 111 -1.73 15.21 16.48
CA ASP A 111 -0.36 14.82 16.75
C ASP A 111 0.08 13.71 15.79
N LEU A 112 0.78 14.08 14.72
CA LEU A 112 1.27 13.15 13.70
C LEU A 112 2.64 12.58 14.07
N LEU A 113 2.70 11.82 15.16
CA LEU A 113 3.89 11.20 15.73
C LEU A 113 3.93 9.70 15.44
N ILE A 114 5.12 9.14 15.32
CA ILE A 114 5.30 7.69 15.22
C ILE A 114 5.36 7.13 16.64
N GLU A 115 4.31 6.45 17.04
CA GLU A 115 4.02 6.03 18.40
C GLU A 115 5.01 5.01 18.97
N GLU A 116 5.54 4.14 18.12
CA GLU A 116 6.51 3.09 18.49
C GLU A 116 7.93 3.61 18.66
N LEU A 117 8.22 4.78 18.14
CA LEU A 117 9.54 5.40 18.23
C LEU A 117 9.68 6.24 19.50
N THR A 118 10.92 6.45 19.94
CA THR A 118 11.22 7.38 21.03
C THR A 118 11.09 8.83 20.57
N VAL A 119 11.02 9.76 21.53
CA VAL A 119 11.03 11.22 21.28
C VAL A 119 12.24 11.60 20.43
N TYR A 120 13.43 11.13 20.78
CA TYR A 120 14.66 11.32 20.01
C TYR A 120 14.57 10.76 18.60
N GLN A 121 14.10 9.51 18.43
CA GLN A 121 14.05 8.84 17.12
C GLN A 121 13.09 9.54 16.15
N ASN A 122 11.95 10.04 16.62
CA ASN A 122 11.04 10.82 15.79
C ASN A 122 11.75 12.04 15.16
N LEU A 123 12.49 12.79 15.94
CA LEU A 123 13.26 13.94 15.46
C LEU A 123 14.44 13.55 14.59
N TRP A 124 15.15 12.48 14.95
CA TRP A 124 16.33 12.02 14.22
C TRP A 124 15.99 11.59 12.79
N PHE A 125 14.93 10.80 12.60
CA PHE A 125 14.49 10.38 11.26
C PHE A 125 14.01 11.58 10.44
N THR A 126 13.31 12.54 11.06
CA THR A 126 12.85 13.75 10.37
C THR A 126 14.05 14.61 9.93
N ALA A 127 15.04 14.82 10.80
CA ALA A 127 16.25 15.56 10.46
C ALA A 127 17.04 14.89 9.31
N ARG A 128 17.19 13.57 9.35
CA ARG A 128 17.86 12.80 8.28
C ARG A 128 17.15 12.93 6.92
N LEU A 129 15.85 13.11 6.91
CA LEU A 129 15.07 13.34 5.66
C LEU A 129 15.17 14.78 5.15
N CYS A 130 15.58 15.72 6.00
CA CYS A 130 15.66 17.16 5.64
C CYS A 130 17.06 17.60 5.22
N PHE A 131 18.14 16.96 5.74
CA PHE A 131 19.51 17.45 5.56
C PHE A 131 20.42 16.43 4.88
N GLU A 132 20.77 16.72 3.62
CA GLU A 132 21.79 15.95 2.89
C GLU A 132 23.20 16.45 3.27
N GLY A 133 24.10 15.53 3.58
CA GLY A 133 25.50 15.86 3.80
C GLY A 133 25.89 16.18 5.24
N MET A 134 24.93 16.30 6.17
CA MET A 134 25.24 16.35 7.58
C MET A 134 25.71 14.98 8.08
N SER A 135 26.78 14.95 8.88
CA SER A 135 27.20 13.74 9.57
C SER A 135 26.18 13.34 10.64
N ASP A 136 26.18 12.06 11.03
CA ASP A 136 25.30 11.60 12.11
C ASP A 136 25.52 12.36 13.41
N GLY A 137 26.76 12.78 13.69
CA GLY A 137 27.08 13.61 14.83
C GLY A 137 26.54 15.05 14.75
N ASP A 138 26.42 15.63 13.54
CA ASP A 138 25.81 16.96 13.36
C ASP A 138 24.29 16.87 13.52
N ILE A 139 23.69 15.84 12.95
CA ILE A 139 22.27 15.54 13.15
C ILE A 139 21.95 15.35 14.63
N ASP A 140 22.76 14.57 15.35
CA ASP A 140 22.59 14.35 16.79
C ASP A 140 22.67 15.66 17.59
N ARG A 141 23.67 16.51 17.33
CA ARG A 141 23.78 17.83 17.96
C ARG A 141 22.56 18.71 17.71
N ARG A 142 22.04 18.71 16.47
CA ARG A 142 20.84 19.47 16.08
C ARG A 142 19.60 18.96 16.78
N VAL A 143 19.39 17.63 16.80
CA VAL A 143 18.29 16.98 17.53
C VAL A 143 18.33 17.29 19.00
N MET A 144 19.50 17.16 19.65
CA MET A 144 19.68 17.45 21.08
C MET A 144 19.44 18.91 21.40
N LYS A 145 19.89 19.85 20.54
CA LYS A 145 19.62 21.29 20.70
C LYS A 145 18.11 21.54 20.66
N THR A 146 17.40 21.01 19.65
CA THR A 146 15.94 21.19 19.51
C THR A 146 15.18 20.60 20.70
N LEU A 147 15.57 19.40 21.17
CA LEU A 147 14.97 18.77 22.36
C LEU A 147 15.17 19.65 23.62
N LYS A 148 16.35 20.22 23.80
CA LYS A 148 16.66 21.09 24.92
C LYS A 148 15.90 22.42 24.87
N ASP A 149 15.82 23.03 23.68
CA ASP A 149 15.08 24.28 23.45
C ASP A 149 13.59 24.14 23.78
N LEU A 150 13.02 22.93 23.61
CA LEU A 150 11.62 22.65 23.90
C LEU A 150 11.37 21.89 25.21
N GLY A 151 12.41 21.70 26.03
CA GLY A 151 12.33 21.03 27.34
C GLY A 151 11.88 19.58 27.23
N LEU A 152 12.38 18.85 26.22
CA LEU A 152 12.06 17.42 25.94
C LEU A 152 13.29 16.51 26.15
N ASP A 153 14.44 17.07 26.50
CA ASP A 153 15.71 16.35 26.66
C ASP A 153 15.66 15.27 27.74
N ALA A 154 14.98 15.54 28.86
CA ALA A 154 14.80 14.56 29.94
C ALA A 154 14.01 13.32 29.56
N ILE A 155 13.19 13.40 28.53
CA ILE A 155 12.29 12.29 28.07
C ILE A 155 12.67 11.74 26.70
N LYS A 156 13.84 12.07 26.18
CA LYS A 156 14.29 11.73 24.81
C LYS A 156 14.23 10.24 24.50
N ASP A 157 14.49 9.39 25.49
CA ASP A 157 14.56 7.94 25.35
C ASP A 157 13.19 7.24 25.59
N LEU A 158 12.17 7.99 26.04
CA LEU A 158 10.82 7.45 26.19
C LEU A 158 10.15 7.29 24.83
N LYS A 159 9.40 6.18 24.67
CA LYS A 159 8.49 6.01 23.51
C LYS A 159 7.38 7.05 23.58
N VAL A 160 6.90 7.44 22.41
CA VAL A 160 5.76 8.37 22.32
C VAL A 160 4.47 7.72 22.83
N GLY A 161 4.21 6.49 22.40
CA GLY A 161 3.02 5.73 22.76
C GLY A 161 1.75 6.19 22.03
N SER A 162 0.71 5.39 22.13
CA SER A 162 -0.61 5.67 21.53
C SER A 162 -1.45 6.64 22.37
N ALA A 163 -2.58 7.06 21.85
CA ALA A 163 -3.55 7.86 22.60
C ALA A 163 -4.09 7.14 23.86
N ILE A 164 -4.12 5.80 23.84
CA ILE A 164 -4.58 4.95 24.95
C ILE A 164 -3.44 4.65 25.93
N ASN A 165 -2.27 4.28 25.40
CA ASN A 165 -1.07 3.93 26.18
C ASN A 165 -0.03 5.05 26.07
N LYS A 166 -0.25 6.15 26.80
CA LYS A 166 0.62 7.33 26.77
C LYS A 166 1.85 7.13 27.67
N TYR A 167 3.05 7.26 27.10
CA TYR A 167 4.30 7.31 27.86
C TYR A 167 4.76 8.76 28.12
N ILE A 168 4.26 9.71 27.34
CA ILE A 168 4.52 11.14 27.47
C ILE A 168 3.20 11.92 27.61
N SER A 169 3.25 13.08 28.30
CA SER A 169 2.05 13.92 28.52
C SER A 169 1.55 14.58 27.24
N GLY A 170 0.28 15.05 27.23
CA GLY A 170 -0.29 15.79 26.09
C GLY A 170 0.54 17.01 25.71
N GLY A 171 0.99 17.80 26.69
CA GLY A 171 1.86 18.94 26.46
C GLY A 171 3.25 18.57 25.89
N GLN A 172 3.79 17.41 26.29
CA GLN A 172 5.02 16.89 25.71
C GLN A 172 4.83 16.42 24.28
N ARG A 173 3.69 15.79 23.93
CA ARG A 173 3.32 15.40 22.57
C ARG A 173 3.21 16.63 21.66
N LYS A 174 2.50 17.67 22.08
CA LYS A 174 2.38 18.92 21.32
C LYS A 174 3.73 19.57 21.08
N ARG A 175 4.59 19.68 22.12
CA ARG A 175 5.94 20.19 21.97
C ARG A 175 6.80 19.35 21.02
N LEU A 176 6.66 18.02 21.04
CA LEU A 176 7.34 17.15 20.08
C LEU A 176 6.84 17.37 18.64
N ASN A 177 5.53 17.57 18.47
CA ASN A 177 4.96 17.86 17.14
C ASN A 177 5.50 19.21 16.59
N ILE A 178 5.62 20.22 17.45
CA ILE A 178 6.27 21.51 17.12
C ILE A 178 7.77 21.29 16.82
N ALA A 179 8.46 20.46 17.61
CA ALA A 179 9.88 20.16 17.41
C ALA A 179 10.18 19.57 16.03
N LEU A 180 9.28 18.72 15.51
CA LEU A 180 9.43 18.11 14.19
C LEU A 180 9.43 19.13 13.03
N GLU A 181 8.77 20.27 13.23
CA GLU A 181 8.81 21.36 12.26
C GLU A 181 9.97 22.33 12.54
N LEU A 182 10.22 22.65 13.81
CA LEU A 182 11.30 23.59 14.19
C LEU A 182 12.70 23.07 13.87
N ILE A 183 12.91 21.74 13.82
CA ILE A 183 14.20 21.15 13.47
C ILE A 183 14.67 21.55 12.07
N ARG A 184 13.72 21.91 11.19
CA ARG A 184 13.98 22.40 9.83
C ARG A 184 14.38 23.87 9.79
N GLU A 185 14.21 24.60 10.91
CA GLU A 185 14.40 26.04 11.01
C GLU A 185 13.58 26.83 9.97
N PRO A 186 12.25 26.65 9.93
CA PRO A 186 11.42 27.43 9.00
C PRO A 186 11.45 28.90 9.36
N ALA A 187 11.37 29.77 8.37
CA ALA A 187 11.28 31.21 8.57
C ALA A 187 9.86 31.64 9.00
N VAL A 188 8.84 30.97 8.49
CA VAL A 188 7.42 31.15 8.82
C VAL A 188 6.86 29.83 9.34
N LEU A 189 6.21 29.85 10.53
CA LEU A 189 5.63 28.67 11.15
C LEU A 189 4.13 28.88 11.41
N PHE A 190 3.31 28.04 10.83
CA PHE A 190 1.86 28.00 11.06
C PHE A 190 1.51 26.88 12.02
N LEU A 191 0.63 27.15 13.00
CA LEU A 191 0.16 26.15 13.96
C LEU A 191 -1.37 26.19 14.05
N ASP A 192 -1.98 25.01 13.85
CA ASP A 192 -3.43 24.85 13.97
C ASP A 192 -3.77 24.27 15.33
N GLU A 193 -4.39 25.07 16.19
CA GLU A 193 -4.81 24.74 17.57
C GLU A 193 -3.75 23.97 18.40
N PRO A 194 -2.51 24.48 18.53
CA PRO A 194 -1.43 23.76 19.22
C PRO A 194 -1.68 23.58 20.72
N THR A 195 -2.71 24.21 21.27
CA THR A 195 -3.06 24.22 22.70
C THR A 195 -4.32 23.41 23.00
N SER A 196 -4.96 22.83 21.98
CA SER A 196 -6.18 22.03 22.16
C SER A 196 -5.91 20.80 23.05
N GLY A 197 -6.78 20.58 24.06
CA GLY A 197 -6.69 19.47 25.00
C GLY A 197 -5.55 19.57 26.03
N LEU A 198 -4.91 20.74 26.18
CA LEU A 198 -3.89 21.00 27.18
C LEU A 198 -4.45 21.65 28.44
N SER A 199 -3.75 21.47 29.57
CA SER A 199 -3.97 22.27 30.77
C SER A 199 -3.56 23.74 30.55
N SER A 200 -4.14 24.67 31.31
CA SER A 200 -3.78 26.10 31.23
C SER A 200 -2.27 26.34 31.40
N ALA A 201 -1.62 25.61 32.30
CA ALA A 201 -0.19 25.72 32.54
C ALA A 201 0.66 25.18 31.36
N ASP A 202 0.22 24.09 30.69
CA ASP A 202 0.90 23.56 29.51
C ASP A 202 0.67 24.46 28.29
N THR A 203 -0.52 25.03 28.14
CA THR A 203 -0.87 26.02 27.11
C THR A 203 0.06 27.24 27.20
N GLU A 204 0.20 27.82 28.40
CA GLU A 204 1.10 28.97 28.63
C GLU A 204 2.56 28.63 28.25
N LYS A 205 3.04 27.43 28.67
CA LYS A 205 4.39 26.98 28.31
C LYS A 205 4.61 26.86 26.82
N VAL A 206 3.64 26.30 26.08
CA VAL A 206 3.73 26.16 24.63
C VAL A 206 3.79 27.54 23.96
N ILE A 207 2.91 28.48 24.34
CA ILE A 207 2.91 29.81 23.74
C ILE A 207 4.16 30.61 24.10
N LEU A 208 4.69 30.49 25.34
CA LEU A 208 5.96 31.09 25.72
C LEU A 208 7.11 30.55 24.88
N LEU A 209 7.18 29.24 24.63
CA LEU A 209 8.18 28.65 23.73
C LEU A 209 8.09 29.19 22.31
N LEU A 210 6.85 29.36 21.78
CA LEU A 210 6.64 29.97 20.47
C LEU A 210 7.08 31.43 20.46
N LYS A 211 6.77 32.20 21.51
CA LYS A 211 7.23 33.57 21.67
C LYS A 211 8.76 33.67 21.70
N GLU A 212 9.42 32.71 22.35
CA GLU A 212 10.90 32.65 22.32
C GLU A 212 11.43 32.44 20.89
N GLN A 213 10.74 31.63 20.07
CA GLN A 213 11.15 31.42 18.68
C GLN A 213 10.96 32.68 17.82
N THR A 214 9.95 33.53 18.11
CA THR A 214 9.81 34.81 17.40
C THR A 214 10.97 35.79 17.77
N LEU A 215 11.41 35.76 19.01
CA LEU A 215 12.60 36.55 19.43
C LEU A 215 13.88 36.08 18.73
N LYS A 216 13.92 34.81 18.25
CA LYS A 216 14.99 34.29 17.38
C LYS A 216 14.80 34.64 15.90
N GLY A 217 13.86 35.52 15.57
CA GLY A 217 13.62 36.06 14.20
C GLY A 217 12.65 35.24 13.34
N LYS A 218 11.85 34.35 13.90
CA LYS A 218 10.80 33.62 13.16
C LYS A 218 9.49 34.40 13.14
N LEU A 219 8.72 34.28 12.05
CA LEU A 219 7.31 34.66 12.01
C LEU A 219 6.46 33.47 12.42
N ILE A 220 5.58 33.64 13.41
CA ILE A 220 4.76 32.55 13.91
C ILE A 220 3.27 32.94 13.90
N VAL A 221 2.45 32.13 13.26
CA VAL A 221 1.01 32.31 13.13
C VAL A 221 0.31 31.15 13.82
N VAL A 222 -0.50 31.46 14.83
CA VAL A 222 -1.19 30.45 15.67
C VAL A 222 -2.70 30.62 15.55
N ASN A 223 -3.38 29.59 15.08
CA ASN A 223 -4.82 29.47 15.26
C ASN A 223 -5.08 29.04 16.72
N ILE A 224 -5.82 29.85 17.48
CA ILE A 224 -6.10 29.58 18.88
C ILE A 224 -7.59 29.76 19.16
N HIS A 225 -8.14 28.89 20.03
CA HIS A 225 -9.51 28.94 20.48
C HIS A 225 -9.55 29.34 21.97
N GLN A 226 -10.25 30.42 22.32
CA GLN A 226 -10.48 30.88 23.69
C GLN A 226 -9.24 30.85 24.61
N PRO A 227 -8.19 31.66 24.34
CA PRO A 227 -7.02 31.73 25.21
C PRO A 227 -7.34 32.34 26.56
N SER A 228 -6.59 31.96 27.60
CA SER A 228 -6.62 32.67 28.89
C SER A 228 -6.07 34.10 28.74
N SER A 229 -6.39 34.97 29.70
CA SER A 229 -5.88 36.34 29.75
C SER A 229 -4.36 36.42 29.55
N ASP A 230 -3.61 35.59 30.27
CA ASP A 230 -2.16 35.59 30.25
C ASP A 230 -1.61 35.17 28.88
N VAL A 231 -2.23 34.18 28.25
CA VAL A 231 -1.90 33.69 26.90
C VAL A 231 -2.23 34.75 25.84
N TYR A 232 -3.40 35.40 25.96
CA TYR A 232 -3.88 36.41 25.01
C TYR A 232 -2.91 37.61 24.93
N GLN A 233 -2.37 38.03 26.07
CA GLN A 233 -1.41 39.14 26.16
C GLN A 233 -0.02 38.82 25.62
N LEU A 234 0.32 37.54 25.30
CA LEU A 234 1.61 37.17 24.72
C LEU A 234 1.70 37.43 23.22
N PHE A 235 0.54 37.55 22.53
CA PHE A 235 0.50 37.81 21.11
C PHE A 235 0.80 39.27 20.78
N ASP A 236 1.56 39.49 19.69
CA ASP A 236 1.86 40.83 19.18
C ASP A 236 0.76 41.40 18.33
N ARG A 237 0.07 40.50 17.59
CA ARG A 237 -0.98 40.84 16.65
C ARG A 237 -2.11 39.81 16.68
N LEU A 238 -3.32 40.24 16.43
CA LEU A 238 -4.53 39.44 16.43
C LEU A 238 -5.28 39.65 15.13
N TRP A 239 -5.65 38.56 14.46
CA TRP A 239 -6.67 38.53 13.43
C TRP A 239 -7.94 37.89 13.96
N LEU A 240 -9.07 38.55 13.75
CA LEU A 240 -10.38 38.00 14.06
C LEU A 240 -11.13 37.72 12.78
N LEU A 241 -11.73 36.53 12.73
CA LEU A 241 -12.58 36.07 11.65
C LEU A 241 -14.01 35.84 12.14
N ASP A 242 -14.99 36.28 11.36
CA ASP A 242 -16.38 35.97 11.57
C ASP A 242 -16.86 34.88 10.58
N ARG A 243 -18.10 34.41 10.77
CA ARG A 243 -18.73 33.35 9.97
C ARG A 243 -18.68 33.66 8.48
N GLY A 244 -18.42 32.61 7.68
CA GLY A 244 -18.23 32.75 6.23
C GLY A 244 -16.80 33.11 5.80
N GLY A 245 -15.89 33.43 6.77
CA GLY A 245 -14.51 33.78 6.48
C GLY A 245 -14.28 35.27 6.22
N TYR A 246 -15.06 36.12 6.88
CA TYR A 246 -14.91 37.55 6.83
C TYR A 246 -13.91 38.02 7.89
N PRO A 247 -12.77 38.69 7.52
CA PRO A 247 -11.91 39.37 8.44
C PRO A 247 -12.63 40.57 9.07
N VAL A 248 -12.57 40.68 10.40
CA VAL A 248 -13.29 41.73 11.13
C VAL A 248 -12.36 42.58 12.02
N PHE A 249 -11.12 42.12 12.24
CA PHE A 249 -10.12 42.89 12.97
C PHE A 249 -8.69 42.43 12.62
N ASP A 250 -7.76 43.39 12.57
CA ASP A 250 -6.32 43.17 12.45
C ASP A 250 -5.58 44.26 13.25
N GLY A 251 -4.93 43.89 14.35
CA GLY A 251 -4.24 44.81 15.20
C GLY A 251 -3.73 44.22 16.52
N ASN A 252 -3.42 45.05 17.48
CA ASN A 252 -2.99 44.58 18.80
C ASN A 252 -4.16 43.89 19.56
N PRO A 253 -3.92 42.75 20.23
CA PRO A 253 -4.96 42.04 20.98
C PRO A 253 -5.73 42.88 22.00
N ILE A 254 -5.03 43.81 22.69
CA ILE A 254 -5.67 44.67 23.71
C ILE A 254 -6.58 45.69 23.04
N ASP A 255 -6.19 46.25 21.91
CA ASP A 255 -6.97 47.23 21.17
C ASP A 255 -8.23 46.63 20.55
N ALA A 256 -8.23 45.32 20.28
CA ALA A 256 -9.41 44.62 19.80
C ALA A 256 -10.62 44.77 20.74
N ILE A 257 -10.39 44.71 22.05
CA ILE A 257 -11.47 44.82 23.03
C ILE A 257 -12.12 46.22 23.00
N THR A 258 -11.30 47.26 22.96
CA THR A 258 -11.75 48.64 22.84
C THR A 258 -12.51 48.86 21.53
N TYR A 259 -11.91 48.41 20.40
CA TYR A 259 -12.52 48.49 19.08
C TYR A 259 -13.96 47.93 19.01
N PHE A 260 -14.16 46.69 19.52
CA PHE A 260 -15.47 46.05 19.46
C PHE A 260 -16.44 46.65 20.47
N LYS A 261 -15.99 47.08 21.65
CA LYS A 261 -16.84 47.77 22.63
C LYS A 261 -17.30 49.15 22.10
N GLU A 262 -16.43 49.90 21.49
CA GLU A 262 -16.76 51.20 20.85
C GLU A 262 -17.78 51.00 19.71
N ALA A 263 -17.52 50.05 18.79
CA ALA A 263 -18.40 49.77 17.68
C ALA A 263 -19.80 49.31 18.11
N ALA A 264 -19.89 48.59 19.25
CA ALA A 264 -21.17 48.15 19.82
C ALA A 264 -21.81 49.16 20.81
N ASN A 265 -21.19 50.34 21.01
CA ASN A 265 -21.65 51.41 21.89
C ASN A 265 -21.75 50.95 23.39
N TYR A 266 -20.77 50.22 23.90
CA TYR A 266 -20.69 49.88 25.31
C TYR A 266 -20.26 51.09 26.14
N ALA A 267 -20.89 51.27 27.33
CA ALA A 267 -20.62 52.41 28.21
C ALA A 267 -19.20 52.41 28.81
N ASP A 268 -18.52 51.24 28.85
CA ASP A 268 -17.16 51.03 29.32
C ASP A 268 -16.16 50.79 28.18
N ALA A 269 -16.39 51.36 27.01
CA ALA A 269 -15.60 51.10 25.79
C ALA A 269 -14.13 51.43 25.97
N GLU A 270 -13.76 52.42 26.76
CA GLU A 270 -12.37 52.82 27.02
C GLU A 270 -11.54 51.81 27.87
N THR A 271 -12.21 50.82 28.49
CA THR A 271 -11.56 49.86 29.37
C THR A 271 -11.32 48.53 28.68
N SER A 272 -10.06 48.20 28.36
CA SER A 272 -9.66 46.92 27.75
C SER A 272 -9.28 45.87 28.81
N ALA A 273 -8.91 46.26 30.00
CA ALA A 273 -8.44 45.38 31.08
C ALA A 273 -9.07 45.72 32.41
N CYS A 274 -9.17 44.74 33.30
CA CYS A 274 -9.62 45.00 34.67
C CYS A 274 -8.68 45.99 35.41
N PRO A 275 -9.22 47.13 35.90
CA PRO A 275 -8.34 48.17 36.53
C PRO A 275 -7.70 47.67 37.83
N THR A 276 -8.20 46.64 38.45
CA THR A 276 -7.69 46.12 39.74
C THR A 276 -6.62 45.05 39.55
N CYS A 277 -6.79 44.08 38.57
CA CYS A 277 -5.89 42.95 38.41
C CYS A 277 -5.18 42.92 37.06
N GLY A 278 -5.55 43.81 36.12
CA GLY A 278 -4.99 43.86 34.77
C GLY A 278 -5.38 42.68 33.87
N ASN A 279 -6.34 41.83 34.28
CA ASN A 279 -6.80 40.73 33.46
C ASN A 279 -7.64 41.24 32.29
N VAL A 280 -7.44 40.61 31.17
CA VAL A 280 -8.15 40.84 29.91
C VAL A 280 -9.09 39.66 29.66
N ASN A 281 -10.32 39.92 29.25
CA ASN A 281 -11.23 38.84 28.88
C ASN A 281 -11.42 38.79 27.35
N PRO A 282 -10.76 37.90 26.66
CA PRO A 282 -10.86 37.79 25.20
C PRO A 282 -12.22 37.30 24.73
N GLU A 283 -13.01 36.62 25.57
CA GLU A 283 -14.35 36.14 25.21
C GLU A 283 -15.34 37.29 24.98
N ILE A 284 -15.12 38.44 25.58
CA ILE A 284 -15.97 39.64 25.36
C ILE A 284 -16.06 40.00 23.90
N VAL A 285 -14.93 39.90 23.16
CA VAL A 285 -14.91 40.22 21.73
C VAL A 285 -15.79 39.27 20.92
N LEU A 286 -15.71 37.96 21.19
CA LEU A 286 -16.53 36.96 20.52
C LEU A 286 -18.03 37.12 20.87
N ASN A 287 -18.31 37.45 22.12
CA ASN A 287 -19.68 37.68 22.59
C ASN A 287 -20.31 38.91 21.92
N ILE A 288 -19.54 39.99 21.72
CA ILE A 288 -20.00 41.19 21.02
C ILE A 288 -20.27 40.89 19.53
N ILE A 289 -19.44 40.14 18.89
CA ILE A 289 -19.60 39.74 17.48
C ILE A 289 -20.87 38.87 17.32
N ASP A 290 -21.15 37.97 18.27
CA ASP A 290 -22.30 37.07 18.27
C ASP A 290 -23.55 37.67 18.94
N GLU A 291 -23.53 38.97 19.34
CA GLU A 291 -24.63 39.63 20.01
C GLU A 291 -25.90 39.58 19.16
N LYS A 292 -27.00 39.08 19.75
CA LYS A 292 -28.30 38.95 19.09
C LYS A 292 -29.11 40.26 19.15
N ALA A 293 -29.82 40.55 18.07
CA ALA A 293 -30.77 41.66 18.05
C ALA A 293 -31.91 41.41 19.04
N ILE A 294 -32.40 42.47 19.70
CA ILE A 294 -33.54 42.39 20.62
C ILE A 294 -34.80 42.66 19.80
N SER A 295 -35.77 41.77 19.85
CA SER A 295 -37.07 41.93 19.19
C SER A 295 -37.88 43.04 19.83
N SER A 296 -38.92 43.53 19.18
CA SER A 296 -39.86 44.52 19.71
C SER A 296 -40.59 44.05 21.00
N THR A 297 -40.54 42.75 21.29
CA THR A 297 -41.09 42.13 22.50
C THR A 297 -40.09 42.06 23.65
N GLY A 298 -38.83 42.48 23.46
CA GLY A 298 -37.77 42.42 24.47
C GLY A 298 -37.06 41.08 24.57
N GLU A 299 -37.36 40.10 23.70
CA GLU A 299 -36.70 38.81 23.67
C GLU A 299 -35.54 38.82 22.63
N PRO A 300 -34.42 38.08 22.86
CA PRO A 300 -33.39 37.94 21.88
C PRO A 300 -33.92 37.29 20.59
N SER A 301 -33.73 37.93 19.44
CA SER A 301 -34.09 37.34 18.15
C SER A 301 -33.03 36.27 17.73
N ASP A 302 -33.36 35.48 16.70
CA ASP A 302 -32.39 34.56 16.13
C ASP A 302 -31.36 35.28 15.24
N GLU A 303 -31.61 36.54 14.88
CA GLU A 303 -30.74 37.35 14.08
C GLU A 303 -29.70 38.09 14.92
N ARG A 304 -28.47 38.23 14.38
CA ARG A 304 -27.42 39.02 15.03
C ARG A 304 -27.70 40.53 14.87
N LYS A 305 -27.22 41.31 15.83
CA LYS A 305 -27.27 42.77 15.83
C LYS A 305 -26.51 43.36 14.65
N MET A 306 -25.31 42.76 14.30
CA MET A 306 -24.53 43.07 13.15
C MET A 306 -24.21 41.79 12.38
N THR A 307 -24.32 41.82 11.07
CA THR A 307 -23.97 40.68 10.19
C THR A 307 -22.47 40.56 10.02
N PRO A 308 -21.92 39.40 9.59
CA PRO A 308 -20.51 39.27 9.28
C PRO A 308 -20.02 40.29 8.22
N GLN A 309 -20.90 40.64 7.28
CA GLN A 309 -20.60 41.62 6.25
C GLN A 309 -20.52 43.05 6.83
N ASP A 310 -21.39 43.41 7.76
CA ASP A 310 -21.36 44.74 8.42
C ASP A 310 -20.05 44.90 9.23
N TRP A 311 -19.61 43.87 9.96
CA TRP A 311 -18.34 43.87 10.66
C TRP A 311 -17.16 43.98 9.71
N HIS A 312 -17.23 43.30 8.56
CA HIS A 312 -16.20 43.33 7.53
C HIS A 312 -16.11 44.73 6.87
N GLU A 313 -17.25 45.36 6.54
CA GLU A 313 -17.26 46.71 6.03
C GLU A 313 -16.65 47.75 7.00
N LEU A 314 -16.94 47.58 8.29
CA LEU A 314 -16.33 48.40 9.34
C LEU A 314 -14.81 48.20 9.41
N TYR A 315 -14.36 46.94 9.30
CA TYR A 315 -12.95 46.61 9.25
C TYR A 315 -12.27 47.27 8.03
N LEU A 316 -12.87 47.16 6.85
CA LEU A 316 -12.30 47.76 5.63
C LEU A 316 -12.20 49.29 5.71
N LYS A 317 -13.15 49.97 6.39
CA LYS A 317 -13.10 51.42 6.60
C LYS A 317 -11.98 51.83 7.56
N ASN A 318 -11.69 51.01 8.53
CA ASN A 318 -10.68 51.30 9.57
C ASN A 318 -9.30 50.72 9.26
N ARG A 319 -9.19 49.88 8.21
CA ARG A 319 -7.92 49.28 7.79
C ARG A 319 -7.00 50.35 7.20
N GLY A 320 -5.80 50.48 7.70
CA GLY A 320 -4.76 51.33 7.15
C GLY A 320 -4.26 50.86 5.79
N ASP A 321 -3.54 51.70 5.07
CA ASP A 321 -2.86 51.33 3.83
C ASP A 321 -1.85 50.22 4.09
N ILE A 322 -1.94 49.12 3.32
CA ILE A 322 -1.00 48.02 3.38
C ILE A 322 0.14 48.32 2.41
N PRO A 323 1.39 48.36 2.86
CA PRO A 323 2.50 48.64 1.97
C PRO A 323 2.62 47.56 0.90
N GLU A 324 2.93 47.96 -0.33
CA GLU A 324 3.24 47.04 -1.39
C GLU A 324 4.48 46.18 -1.04
N PRO A 325 4.48 44.86 -1.34
CA PRO A 325 5.60 44.00 -1.02
C PRO A 325 6.87 44.46 -1.73
N VAL A 326 7.93 44.63 -0.95
CA VAL A 326 9.25 44.97 -1.51
C VAL A 326 9.93 43.67 -1.93
N VAL A 327 10.29 43.53 -3.19
CA VAL A 327 11.01 42.36 -3.70
C VAL A 327 12.44 42.39 -3.13
N SER A 328 12.77 41.39 -2.32
CA SER A 328 14.10 41.20 -1.78
C SER A 328 14.54 39.74 -1.90
N ASP A 329 15.83 39.46 -1.66
CA ASP A 329 16.34 38.10 -1.79
C ASP A 329 15.60 37.12 -0.87
N VAL A 330 15.30 35.92 -1.42
CA VAL A 330 14.70 34.84 -0.65
C VAL A 330 15.69 34.36 0.38
N PRO A 331 15.29 34.24 1.66
CA PRO A 331 16.18 33.72 2.71
C PRO A 331 16.75 32.34 2.32
N HIS A 332 18.03 32.14 2.52
CA HIS A 332 18.69 30.88 2.26
C HIS A 332 18.18 29.82 3.25
N SER A 333 17.64 28.72 2.72
CA SER A 333 17.31 27.53 3.50
C SER A 333 18.49 26.56 3.43
N ASP A 334 19.03 26.16 4.58
CA ASP A 334 20.06 25.10 4.68
C ASP A 334 19.53 23.70 4.34
N GLN A 335 18.24 23.61 3.99
CA GLN A 335 17.59 22.36 3.67
C GLN A 335 18.04 21.85 2.30
N LYS A 336 18.92 20.87 2.31
CA LYS A 336 19.29 20.11 1.12
C LYS A 336 18.79 18.68 1.27
N LYS A 337 17.77 18.32 0.51
CA LYS A 337 17.11 17.01 0.61
C LYS A 337 18.04 15.90 0.13
N PRO A 338 18.09 14.76 0.81
CA PRO A 338 18.83 13.61 0.36
C PRO A 338 18.33 13.12 -1.00
N ASN A 339 19.23 12.51 -1.77
CA ASN A 339 18.83 11.88 -3.03
C ASN A 339 17.81 10.74 -2.80
N PRO A 340 17.03 10.33 -3.81
CA PRO A 340 15.97 9.32 -3.63
C PRO A 340 16.46 7.99 -3.04
N LEU A 341 17.69 7.56 -3.34
CA LEU A 341 18.25 6.32 -2.79
C LEU A 341 18.53 6.43 -1.29
N LYS A 342 19.08 7.57 -0.83
CA LYS A 342 19.28 7.82 0.61
C LYS A 342 17.94 7.94 1.34
N GLN A 343 16.94 8.61 0.73
CA GLN A 343 15.59 8.68 1.28
C GLN A 343 14.99 7.27 1.44
N PHE A 344 15.14 6.41 0.44
CA PHE A 344 14.70 5.01 0.51
C PHE A 344 15.34 4.28 1.71
N ILE A 345 16.64 4.41 1.91
CA ILE A 345 17.34 3.77 3.03
C ILE A 345 16.82 4.29 4.38
N ILE A 346 16.60 5.60 4.51
CA ILE A 346 16.09 6.21 5.74
C ILE A 346 14.65 5.72 6.03
N PHE A 347 13.77 5.69 5.01
CA PHE A 347 12.43 5.15 5.15
C PHE A 347 12.44 3.67 5.53
N LEU A 348 13.31 2.88 4.92
CA LEU A 348 13.45 1.45 5.24
C LEU A 348 13.92 1.25 6.68
N GLN A 349 14.95 1.99 7.13
CA GLN A 349 15.42 1.94 8.52
C GLN A 349 14.33 2.34 9.50
N ARG A 350 13.57 3.40 9.20
CA ARG A 350 12.43 3.85 10.00
C ARG A 350 11.35 2.76 10.11
N ASN A 351 10.96 2.16 8.99
CA ASN A 351 9.97 1.09 8.94
C ASN A 351 10.43 -0.12 9.78
N ILE A 352 11.65 -0.59 9.57
CA ILE A 352 12.22 -1.72 10.32
C ILE A 352 12.24 -1.41 11.83
N LYS A 353 12.71 -0.21 12.21
CA LYS A 353 12.79 0.18 13.61
C LYS A 353 11.42 0.24 14.28
N THR A 354 10.45 0.86 13.62
CA THR A 354 9.05 0.96 14.10
C THR A 354 8.46 -0.44 14.36
N LYS A 355 8.64 -1.36 13.41
CA LYS A 355 8.06 -2.71 13.50
C LYS A 355 8.75 -3.61 14.53
N ILE A 356 10.09 -3.58 14.62
CA ILE A 356 10.84 -4.34 15.63
C ILE A 356 10.52 -3.85 17.05
N THR A 357 10.25 -2.57 17.20
CA THR A 357 9.93 -1.98 18.51
C THR A 357 8.52 -2.37 18.99
N ASN A 358 7.62 -2.74 18.07
CA ASN A 358 6.29 -3.25 18.37
C ASN A 358 6.33 -4.77 18.55
N VAL A 359 6.56 -5.22 19.78
CA VAL A 359 6.71 -6.67 20.12
C VAL A 359 5.47 -7.47 19.76
N GLN A 360 4.26 -6.93 19.97
CA GLN A 360 3.02 -7.60 19.64
C GLN A 360 2.92 -7.88 18.14
N TYR A 361 3.18 -6.86 17.32
CA TYR A 361 3.21 -7.01 15.86
C TYR A 361 4.24 -8.05 15.43
N LEU A 362 5.45 -7.99 15.99
CA LEU A 362 6.52 -8.91 15.64
C LEU A 362 6.17 -10.38 15.98
N CYS A 363 5.62 -10.61 17.19
CA CYS A 363 5.20 -11.96 17.61
C CYS A 363 4.09 -12.50 16.71
N ILE A 364 3.05 -11.71 16.43
CA ILE A 364 1.95 -12.14 15.56
C ILE A 364 2.47 -12.47 14.17
N THR A 365 3.21 -11.55 13.55
CA THR A 365 3.71 -11.69 12.18
C THR A 365 4.65 -12.89 12.02
N LEU A 366 5.52 -13.18 13.01
CA LEU A 366 6.43 -14.32 12.93
C LEU A 366 5.76 -15.65 13.27
N LEU A 367 4.77 -15.66 14.17
CA LEU A 367 4.09 -16.90 14.59
C LEU A 367 2.95 -17.30 13.66
N GLU A 368 2.36 -16.37 12.93
CA GLU A 368 1.23 -16.63 12.04
C GLU A 368 1.53 -17.77 11.04
N ALA A 369 2.62 -17.67 10.30
CA ALA A 369 2.99 -18.64 9.26
C ALA A 369 3.30 -20.04 9.84
N PRO A 370 4.15 -20.21 10.86
CA PRO A 370 4.41 -21.55 11.43
C PRO A 370 3.20 -22.17 12.13
N VAL A 371 2.32 -21.36 12.75
CA VAL A 371 1.08 -21.86 13.35
C VAL A 371 0.13 -22.36 12.26
N LEU A 372 -0.06 -21.60 11.20
CA LEU A 372 -0.89 -22.02 10.05
C LEU A 372 -0.27 -23.25 9.36
N ALA A 373 1.06 -23.33 9.23
CA ALA A 373 1.74 -24.52 8.71
C ALA A 373 1.49 -25.75 9.58
N LEU A 374 1.59 -25.60 10.90
CA LEU A 374 1.30 -26.67 11.85
C LEU A 374 -0.14 -27.17 11.70
N VAL A 375 -1.12 -26.26 11.69
CA VAL A 375 -2.54 -26.62 11.54
C VAL A 375 -2.79 -27.29 10.20
N CYS A 376 -2.33 -26.71 9.10
CA CYS A 376 -2.51 -27.28 7.76
C CYS A 376 -1.86 -28.67 7.66
N ALA A 377 -0.62 -28.82 8.12
CA ALA A 377 0.10 -30.09 8.04
C ALA A 377 -0.53 -31.18 8.92
N LEU A 378 -0.94 -30.87 10.16
CA LEU A 378 -1.58 -31.83 11.04
C LEU A 378 -2.94 -32.30 10.50
N LEU A 379 -3.74 -31.39 9.95
CA LEU A 379 -5.05 -31.74 9.38
C LEU A 379 -4.96 -32.52 8.08
N THR A 380 -3.91 -32.31 7.29
CA THR A 380 -3.72 -32.98 6.00
C THR A 380 -2.82 -34.23 6.08
N ARG A 381 -2.13 -34.43 7.18
CA ARG A 381 -1.31 -35.63 7.41
C ARG A 381 -2.20 -36.87 7.61
N TYR A 382 -2.40 -37.62 6.54
CA TYR A 382 -3.12 -38.89 6.59
C TYR A 382 -2.15 -40.01 6.90
N ALA A 383 -2.37 -40.75 8.00
CA ALA A 383 -1.60 -41.93 8.39
C ALA A 383 -2.51 -43.14 8.39
N PRO A 384 -2.32 -44.12 7.47
CA PRO A 384 -3.00 -45.41 7.52
C PRO A 384 -2.50 -46.22 8.73
N PRO A 385 -3.21 -47.36 9.11
CA PRO A 385 -2.80 -48.20 10.25
C PRO A 385 -1.38 -48.75 10.17
N GLU A 386 -0.83 -48.87 8.99
CA GLU A 386 0.53 -49.39 8.72
C GLU A 386 1.64 -48.33 8.93
N GLY A 387 1.27 -47.10 9.27
CA GLY A 387 2.18 -45.96 9.49
C GLY A 387 2.13 -44.93 8.36
N TYR A 388 2.72 -43.76 8.61
CA TYR A 388 2.73 -42.68 7.65
C TYR A 388 3.74 -42.92 6.53
N SER A 389 3.30 -42.73 5.28
CA SER A 389 4.17 -42.56 4.13
C SER A 389 3.70 -41.40 3.26
N VAL A 390 4.62 -40.75 2.54
CA VAL A 390 4.27 -39.70 1.59
C VAL A 390 3.46 -40.29 0.44
N MET A 391 3.77 -41.50 0.02
CA MET A 391 3.11 -42.22 -1.08
C MET A 391 1.61 -42.39 -0.85
N ASP A 392 1.21 -42.73 0.37
CA ASP A 392 -0.18 -43.07 0.71
C ASP A 392 -1.00 -41.89 1.23
N ASN A 393 -0.38 -40.72 1.35
CA ASN A 393 -1.08 -39.52 1.84
C ASN A 393 -2.08 -38.98 0.81
N LYS A 394 -3.37 -39.23 1.07
CA LYS A 394 -4.48 -38.80 0.19
C LYS A 394 -4.71 -37.30 0.18
N ASN A 395 -4.20 -36.56 1.15
CA ASN A 395 -4.46 -35.14 1.35
C ASN A 395 -3.29 -34.23 0.93
N LEU A 396 -2.23 -34.77 0.29
CA LEU A 396 -1.06 -34.00 -0.10
C LEU A 396 -1.43 -32.85 -1.07
N VAL A 397 -2.33 -33.11 -2.02
CA VAL A 397 -2.83 -32.13 -2.97
C VAL A 397 -3.53 -30.97 -2.25
N SER A 398 -4.33 -31.28 -1.24
CA SER A 398 -4.99 -30.28 -0.39
C SER A 398 -3.98 -29.47 0.44
N TYR A 399 -2.90 -30.09 0.92
CA TYR A 399 -1.83 -29.39 1.61
C TYR A 399 -1.15 -28.34 0.70
N PHE A 400 -0.82 -28.70 -0.53
CA PHE A 400 -0.24 -27.74 -1.51
C PHE A 400 -1.18 -26.58 -1.81
N PHE A 401 -2.46 -26.86 -1.98
CA PHE A 401 -3.47 -25.82 -2.16
C PHE A 401 -3.54 -24.88 -0.96
N MET A 402 -3.63 -25.42 0.26
CA MET A 402 -3.66 -24.64 1.48
C MET A 402 -2.39 -23.79 1.66
N ALA A 403 -1.22 -24.33 1.31
CA ALA A 403 0.05 -23.57 1.35
C ALA A 403 -0.01 -22.31 0.46
N VAL A 404 -0.54 -22.42 -0.76
CA VAL A 404 -0.70 -21.29 -1.66
C VAL A 404 -1.71 -20.26 -1.11
N ILE A 405 -2.83 -20.74 -0.57
CA ILE A 405 -3.86 -19.85 0.01
C ILE A 405 -3.33 -19.15 1.26
N VAL A 406 -2.60 -19.84 2.13
CA VAL A 406 -1.96 -19.23 3.30
C VAL A 406 -0.95 -18.15 2.87
N ALA A 407 -0.07 -18.46 1.91
CA ALA A 407 0.89 -17.48 1.40
C ALA A 407 0.19 -16.22 0.80
N THR A 408 -0.92 -16.42 0.10
CA THR A 408 -1.73 -15.33 -0.47
C THR A 408 -2.41 -14.53 0.64
N PHE A 409 -3.01 -15.18 1.62
CA PHE A 409 -3.71 -14.54 2.72
C PHE A 409 -2.77 -13.74 3.61
N THR A 410 -1.67 -14.36 4.09
CA THR A 410 -0.71 -13.69 4.99
C THR A 410 -0.04 -12.50 4.32
N GLY A 411 0.30 -12.62 3.03
CA GLY A 411 0.84 -11.50 2.25
C GLY A 411 -0.16 -10.34 2.14
N MET A 412 -1.40 -10.62 1.74
CA MET A 412 -2.42 -9.60 1.54
C MET A 412 -2.83 -8.93 2.86
N SER A 413 -3.08 -9.70 3.90
CA SER A 413 -3.50 -9.24 5.22
C SER A 413 -2.39 -8.43 5.92
N GLY A 414 -1.13 -8.90 5.88
CA GLY A 414 0.00 -8.23 6.51
C GLY A 414 0.34 -6.86 5.90
N SER A 415 0.05 -6.66 4.62
CA SER A 415 0.35 -5.41 3.91
C SER A 415 -0.83 -4.43 3.82
N ALA A 416 -2.03 -4.89 4.16
CA ALA A 416 -3.29 -4.17 3.93
C ALA A 416 -3.38 -2.81 4.65
N GLU A 417 -2.77 -2.64 5.81
CA GLU A 417 -2.84 -1.40 6.60
C GLU A 417 -1.61 -0.50 6.46
N GLU A 418 -0.58 -0.90 5.72
CA GLU A 418 0.73 -0.26 5.73
C GLU A 418 0.72 1.17 5.19
N ILE A 419 -0.07 1.47 4.16
CA ILE A 419 -0.14 2.82 3.58
C ILE A 419 -1.24 3.65 4.24
N ILE A 420 -2.38 3.05 4.54
CA ILE A 420 -3.51 3.79 5.13
C ILE A 420 -3.17 4.35 6.51
N LYS A 421 -2.42 3.61 7.33
CA LYS A 421 -1.94 4.08 8.65
C LYS A 421 -0.96 5.25 8.52
N ASP A 422 -0.13 5.26 7.49
CA ASP A 422 0.86 6.31 7.27
C ASP A 422 0.28 7.55 6.56
N ARG A 423 -0.98 7.53 6.14
CA ARG A 423 -1.57 8.56 5.28
C ARG A 423 -1.52 9.95 5.89
N ALA A 424 -1.81 10.08 7.18
CA ALA A 424 -1.73 11.34 7.91
C ALA A 424 -0.27 11.83 8.00
N LEU A 425 0.66 10.93 8.32
CA LEU A 425 2.10 11.20 8.33
C LEU A 425 2.60 11.65 6.95
N LEU A 426 2.19 10.96 5.88
CA LEU A 426 2.54 11.32 4.50
C LEU A 426 2.00 12.70 4.10
N LYS A 427 0.81 13.08 4.57
CA LYS A 427 0.25 14.42 4.35
C LYS A 427 1.13 15.49 4.99
N ARG A 428 1.63 15.28 6.22
CA ARG A 428 2.61 16.16 6.84
C ARG A 428 3.94 16.18 6.07
N GLU A 429 4.47 14.99 5.75
CA GLU A 429 5.75 14.85 5.04
C GLU A 429 5.68 15.36 3.58
N SER A 430 4.48 15.58 3.02
CA SER A 430 4.34 16.18 1.68
C SER A 430 4.87 17.60 1.60
N PHE A 431 4.86 18.34 2.72
CA PHE A 431 5.51 19.66 2.81
C PHE A 431 7.03 19.58 2.69
N LEU A 432 7.62 18.41 2.98
CA LEU A 432 9.04 18.14 2.78
C LEU A 432 9.42 17.82 1.34
N ASN A 433 8.44 17.70 0.44
CA ASN A 433 8.67 17.40 -0.98
C ASN A 433 9.54 16.14 -1.20
N LEU A 434 9.31 15.09 -0.39
CA LEU A 434 10.06 13.83 -0.43
C LEU A 434 9.61 12.95 -1.61
N SER A 435 10.50 12.05 -2.03
CA SER A 435 10.22 11.09 -3.10
C SER A 435 9.20 10.03 -2.65
N TYR A 436 7.99 10.10 -3.19
CA TYR A 436 6.94 9.10 -2.97
C TYR A 436 7.39 7.69 -3.40
N ALA A 437 8.13 7.60 -4.52
CA ALA A 437 8.68 6.33 -4.98
C ALA A 437 9.62 5.69 -3.95
N SER A 438 10.49 6.49 -3.30
CA SER A 438 11.40 6.00 -2.25
C SER A 438 10.63 5.45 -1.05
N TYR A 439 9.54 6.09 -0.66
CA TYR A 439 8.64 5.60 0.39
C TYR A 439 7.99 4.27 0.00
N ILE A 440 7.39 4.16 -1.19
CA ILE A 440 6.73 2.92 -1.67
C ILE A 440 7.74 1.77 -1.77
N TRP A 441 8.91 2.00 -2.36
CA TRP A 441 9.96 0.98 -2.42
C TRP A 441 10.40 0.50 -1.04
N SER A 442 10.47 1.38 -0.04
CA SER A 442 10.80 0.99 1.33
C SER A 442 9.75 0.03 1.93
N LYS A 443 8.46 0.25 1.63
CA LYS A 443 7.38 -0.66 2.04
C LYS A 443 7.45 -2.00 1.32
N ILE A 444 7.65 -1.99 0.00
CA ILE A 444 7.77 -3.22 -0.81
C ILE A 444 8.92 -4.09 -0.31
N VAL A 445 10.11 -3.51 -0.13
CA VAL A 445 11.30 -4.27 0.32
C VAL A 445 11.12 -4.80 1.74
N TYR A 446 10.54 -4.00 2.64
CA TYR A 446 10.23 -4.45 3.99
C TYR A 446 9.26 -5.65 3.98
N MET A 447 8.14 -5.55 3.26
CA MET A 447 7.14 -6.62 3.18
C MET A 447 7.69 -7.86 2.47
N ALA A 448 8.52 -7.70 1.43
CA ALA A 448 9.22 -8.81 0.80
C ALA A 448 10.13 -9.55 1.80
N GLY A 449 10.85 -8.82 2.65
CA GLY A 449 11.68 -9.41 3.72
C GLY A 449 10.85 -10.19 4.75
N VAL A 450 9.70 -9.66 5.14
CA VAL A 450 8.76 -10.36 6.04
C VAL A 450 8.24 -11.65 5.40
N SER A 451 7.76 -11.59 4.16
CA SER A 451 7.24 -12.76 3.45
C SER A 451 8.30 -13.82 3.18
N LEU A 452 9.55 -13.40 2.95
CA LEU A 452 10.67 -14.32 2.79
C LEU A 452 10.88 -15.18 4.06
N ILE A 453 10.77 -14.56 5.23
CA ILE A 453 10.87 -15.25 6.53
C ILE A 453 9.62 -16.11 6.79
N GLN A 454 8.41 -15.54 6.58
CA GLN A 454 7.15 -16.26 6.84
C GLN A 454 7.01 -17.51 5.98
N THR A 455 7.29 -17.42 4.67
CA THR A 455 7.21 -18.58 3.77
C THR A 455 8.29 -19.62 4.07
N LEU A 456 9.49 -19.17 4.49
CA LEU A 456 10.54 -20.08 4.96
C LEU A 456 10.09 -20.86 6.20
N LEU A 457 9.54 -20.17 7.20
CA LEU A 457 9.04 -20.80 8.44
C LEU A 457 7.86 -21.75 8.14
N PHE A 458 6.96 -21.35 7.23
CA PHE A 458 5.85 -22.21 6.79
C PHE A 458 6.36 -23.54 6.24
N ILE A 459 7.33 -23.49 5.31
CA ILE A 459 7.87 -24.69 4.67
C ILE A 459 8.68 -25.54 5.66
N VAL A 460 9.50 -24.92 6.51
CA VAL A 460 10.28 -25.67 7.51
C VAL A 460 9.35 -26.47 8.41
N VAL A 461 8.32 -25.86 8.98
CA VAL A 461 7.37 -26.53 9.88
C VAL A 461 6.50 -27.53 9.12
N GLY A 462 5.90 -27.10 8.01
CA GLY A 462 4.97 -27.95 7.27
C GLY A 462 5.64 -29.18 6.67
N ASN A 463 6.79 -29.03 6.02
CA ASN A 463 7.51 -30.13 5.39
C ASN A 463 8.09 -31.10 6.44
N ALA A 464 8.53 -30.60 7.60
CA ALA A 464 8.99 -31.46 8.70
C ALA A 464 7.87 -32.37 9.19
N ILE A 465 6.63 -31.88 9.32
CA ILE A 465 5.46 -32.66 9.73
C ILE A 465 5.01 -33.61 8.61
N MET A 466 4.98 -33.13 7.38
CA MET A 466 4.55 -33.91 6.21
C MET A 466 5.61 -34.87 5.69
N GLY A 467 6.84 -34.85 6.20
CA GLY A 467 7.95 -35.68 5.74
C GLY A 467 8.37 -35.41 4.29
N LEU A 468 8.21 -34.19 3.80
CA LEU A 468 8.50 -33.81 2.42
C LEU A 468 9.96 -33.34 2.28
N HIS A 469 10.71 -34.00 1.39
CA HIS A 469 12.13 -33.74 1.17
C HIS A 469 12.47 -33.60 -0.32
N GLY A 470 13.55 -32.90 -0.62
CA GLY A 470 14.14 -32.87 -1.98
C GLY A 470 13.79 -31.64 -2.82
N LEU A 471 12.71 -30.90 -2.54
CA LEU A 471 12.27 -29.72 -3.33
C LEU A 471 12.10 -28.45 -2.48
N PHE A 472 12.80 -28.37 -1.36
CA PHE A 472 12.64 -27.29 -0.37
C PHE A 472 12.78 -25.88 -1.01
N THR A 473 13.86 -25.64 -1.74
CA THR A 473 14.14 -24.33 -2.35
C THR A 473 13.11 -23.95 -3.43
N THR A 474 12.64 -24.92 -4.19
CA THR A 474 11.65 -24.71 -5.25
C THR A 474 10.30 -24.34 -4.68
N TRP A 475 9.83 -25.07 -3.67
CA TRP A 475 8.57 -24.74 -2.99
C TRP A 475 8.64 -23.39 -2.28
N TRP A 476 9.78 -23.09 -1.62
CA TRP A 476 10.00 -21.81 -1.01
C TRP A 476 9.93 -20.65 -2.03
N LEU A 477 10.58 -20.82 -3.18
CA LEU A 477 10.54 -19.80 -4.26
C LEU A 477 9.09 -19.54 -4.72
N ILE A 478 8.31 -20.59 -4.97
CA ILE A 478 6.93 -20.47 -5.43
C ILE A 478 6.09 -19.72 -4.38
N LEU A 479 6.14 -20.14 -3.12
CA LEU A 479 5.35 -19.51 -2.05
C LEU A 479 5.82 -18.08 -1.77
N PHE A 480 7.13 -17.80 -1.83
CA PHE A 480 7.66 -16.46 -1.67
C PHE A 480 7.17 -15.50 -2.76
N VAL A 481 7.26 -15.90 -4.03
CA VAL A 481 6.78 -15.05 -5.14
C VAL A 481 5.27 -14.86 -5.07
N THR A 482 4.52 -15.87 -4.64
CA THR A 482 3.08 -15.77 -4.38
C THR A 482 2.76 -14.74 -3.29
N ALA A 483 3.45 -14.83 -2.14
CA ALA A 483 3.28 -13.90 -1.03
C ALA A 483 3.72 -12.47 -1.41
N LEU A 484 4.77 -12.32 -2.22
CA LEU A 484 5.22 -11.02 -2.73
C LEU A 484 4.12 -10.36 -3.57
N LEU A 485 3.50 -11.09 -4.50
CA LEU A 485 2.40 -10.57 -5.31
C LEU A 485 1.18 -10.22 -4.43
N ALA A 486 0.88 -11.05 -3.43
CA ALA A 486 -0.18 -10.80 -2.48
C ALA A 486 0.08 -9.54 -1.64
N ASN A 487 1.33 -9.30 -1.20
CA ASN A 487 1.73 -8.06 -0.53
C ASN A 487 1.47 -6.83 -1.40
N LEU A 488 1.88 -6.88 -2.67
CA LEU A 488 1.67 -5.76 -3.60
C LEU A 488 0.18 -5.47 -3.78
N THR A 489 -0.65 -6.52 -3.84
CA THR A 489 -2.11 -6.38 -3.89
C THR A 489 -2.66 -5.73 -2.62
N GLY A 490 -2.22 -6.15 -1.43
CA GLY A 490 -2.62 -5.55 -0.15
C GLY A 490 -2.17 -4.09 -0.01
N LEU A 491 -0.93 -3.76 -0.43
CA LEU A 491 -0.46 -2.37 -0.50
C LEU A 491 -1.32 -1.51 -1.44
N LEU A 492 -1.72 -2.06 -2.60
CA LEU A 492 -2.58 -1.35 -3.55
C LEU A 492 -3.96 -1.09 -2.96
N LEU A 493 -4.57 -2.06 -2.26
CA LEU A 493 -5.82 -1.85 -1.51
C LEU A 493 -5.66 -0.74 -0.46
N SER A 494 -4.57 -0.77 0.30
CA SER A 494 -4.23 0.23 1.32
C SER A 494 -4.09 1.65 0.74
N GLN A 495 -3.58 1.75 -0.49
CA GLN A 495 -3.43 3.01 -1.21
C GLN A 495 -4.78 3.54 -1.75
N CYS A 496 -5.61 2.65 -2.29
CA CYS A 496 -6.85 3.01 -2.98
C CYS A 496 -8.00 3.33 -2.03
N LEU A 497 -8.16 2.57 -0.94
CA LEU A 497 -9.31 2.66 -0.05
C LEU A 497 -9.08 3.66 1.09
N ASN A 498 -10.16 4.34 1.53
CA ASN A 498 -10.09 5.38 2.55
C ASN A 498 -10.43 4.89 3.96
N SER A 499 -10.85 3.64 4.11
CA SER A 499 -11.26 3.05 5.38
C SER A 499 -10.60 1.69 5.59
N VAL A 500 -10.10 1.46 6.79
CA VAL A 500 -9.54 0.16 7.20
C VAL A 500 -10.61 -0.95 7.11
N VAL A 501 -11.86 -0.64 7.45
CA VAL A 501 -12.98 -1.57 7.34
C VAL A 501 -13.21 -2.00 5.89
N ALA A 502 -13.18 -1.05 4.95
CA ALA A 502 -13.34 -1.33 3.53
C ALA A 502 -12.21 -2.25 3.01
N ILE A 503 -10.99 -2.08 3.50
CA ILE A 503 -9.85 -2.95 3.14
C ILE A 503 -10.12 -4.39 3.58
N TYR A 504 -10.49 -4.60 4.84
CA TYR A 504 -10.75 -5.94 5.37
C TYR A 504 -11.94 -6.65 4.71
N ILE A 505 -12.95 -5.91 4.26
CA ILE A 505 -14.06 -6.47 3.46
C ILE A 505 -13.57 -6.87 2.05
N SER A 506 -12.64 -6.12 1.48
CA SER A 506 -12.12 -6.39 0.13
C SER A 506 -11.21 -7.62 0.06
N ILE A 507 -10.50 -7.97 1.14
CA ILE A 507 -9.61 -9.14 1.18
C ILE A 507 -10.37 -10.44 0.86
N PRO A 508 -11.47 -10.83 1.56
CA PRO A 508 -12.25 -11.99 1.20
C PRO A 508 -12.81 -11.95 -0.22
N MET A 509 -13.25 -10.78 -0.70
CA MET A 509 -13.76 -10.62 -2.07
C MET A 509 -12.70 -10.94 -3.13
N LEU A 510 -11.43 -10.67 -2.87
CA LEU A 510 -10.33 -11.04 -3.75
C LEU A 510 -9.85 -12.48 -3.53
N LEU A 511 -9.96 -13.00 -2.30
CA LEU A 511 -9.48 -14.34 -1.96
C LEU A 511 -10.43 -15.44 -2.47
N ILE A 512 -11.75 -15.24 -2.41
CA ILE A 512 -12.73 -16.25 -2.86
C ILE A 512 -12.53 -16.66 -4.31
N PRO A 513 -12.40 -15.74 -5.29
CA PRO A 513 -12.06 -16.12 -6.67
C PRO A 513 -10.74 -16.87 -6.79
N GLN A 514 -9.75 -16.54 -5.97
CA GLN A 514 -8.45 -17.23 -5.91
C GLN A 514 -8.61 -18.70 -5.47
N ILE A 515 -9.48 -18.95 -4.50
CA ILE A 515 -9.80 -20.29 -4.00
C ILE A 515 -10.56 -21.10 -5.08
N LEU A 516 -11.58 -20.51 -5.66
CA LEU A 516 -12.45 -21.22 -6.60
C LEU A 516 -11.77 -21.51 -7.94
N LEU A 517 -11.01 -20.56 -8.47
CA LEU A 517 -10.40 -20.62 -9.80
C LEU A 517 -8.92 -20.99 -9.79
N CYS A 518 -8.46 -21.66 -8.73
CA CYS A 518 -7.07 -22.18 -8.67
C CYS A 518 -6.88 -23.45 -9.54
N GLY A 519 -7.96 -24.09 -9.96
CA GLY A 519 -7.95 -25.32 -10.75
C GLY A 519 -8.10 -26.61 -9.96
N LEU A 520 -8.11 -26.57 -8.61
CA LEU A 520 -8.38 -27.72 -7.77
C LEU A 520 -9.86 -27.82 -7.37
N VAL A 521 -10.44 -26.70 -6.92
CA VAL A 521 -11.84 -26.68 -6.43
C VAL A 521 -12.82 -26.77 -7.59
N VAL A 522 -12.59 -25.99 -8.64
CA VAL A 522 -13.36 -26.03 -9.88
C VAL A 522 -12.40 -26.43 -11.01
N SER A 523 -12.70 -27.58 -11.65
CA SER A 523 -11.92 -28.06 -12.79
C SER A 523 -12.10 -27.14 -14.00
N PHE A 524 -11.00 -26.75 -14.64
CA PHE A 524 -11.09 -25.95 -15.87
C PHE A 524 -11.71 -26.70 -17.05
N THR A 525 -11.63 -28.05 -17.05
CA THR A 525 -12.31 -28.87 -18.05
C THR A 525 -13.82 -28.77 -17.94
N ASP A 526 -14.35 -28.65 -16.71
CA ASP A 526 -15.78 -28.49 -16.47
C ASP A 526 -16.29 -27.08 -16.77
N LEU A 527 -15.44 -26.07 -16.58
CA LEU A 527 -15.76 -24.69 -16.94
C LEU A 527 -15.84 -24.47 -18.46
N THR A 528 -15.06 -25.21 -19.24
CA THR A 528 -15.00 -25.05 -20.69
C THR A 528 -15.10 -26.40 -21.41
N PRO A 529 -16.23 -27.16 -21.28
CA PRO A 529 -16.37 -28.49 -21.84
C PRO A 529 -16.29 -28.51 -23.36
N LYS A 530 -16.63 -27.40 -24.02
CA LYS A 530 -16.56 -27.23 -25.49
C LYS A 530 -15.23 -26.62 -25.98
N SER A 531 -14.20 -26.59 -25.16
CA SER A 531 -12.90 -26.09 -25.59
C SER A 531 -12.22 -27.03 -26.57
N THR A 532 -11.99 -26.57 -27.80
CA THR A 532 -11.29 -27.32 -28.88
C THR A 532 -9.77 -27.44 -28.63
N THR A 533 -9.24 -26.72 -27.68
CA THR A 533 -7.78 -26.72 -27.38
C THR A 533 -7.42 -27.37 -26.05
N GLY A 534 -8.40 -27.53 -25.14
CA GLY A 534 -8.17 -28.00 -23.77
C GLY A 534 -7.34 -27.06 -22.90
N ASN A 535 -7.00 -25.87 -23.38
CA ASN A 535 -6.22 -24.90 -22.63
C ASN A 535 -7.02 -24.26 -21.47
N VAL A 536 -6.32 -23.78 -20.45
CA VAL A 536 -6.94 -23.03 -19.35
C VAL A 536 -7.68 -21.80 -19.90
N PRO A 537 -8.94 -21.53 -19.44
CA PRO A 537 -9.69 -20.36 -19.88
C PRO A 537 -9.04 -19.05 -19.43
N LEU A 538 -9.28 -17.95 -20.17
CA LEU A 538 -8.65 -16.64 -19.90
C LEU A 538 -8.89 -16.14 -18.46
N ILE A 539 -10.03 -16.46 -17.87
CA ILE A 539 -10.32 -16.10 -16.48
C ILE A 539 -9.31 -16.74 -15.50
N GLY A 540 -8.88 -17.98 -15.77
CA GLY A 540 -7.87 -18.66 -14.98
C GLY A 540 -6.48 -18.02 -15.14
N ASP A 541 -6.19 -17.41 -16.30
CA ASP A 541 -4.89 -16.78 -16.55
C ASP A 541 -4.67 -15.50 -15.70
N ILE A 542 -5.75 -14.86 -15.23
CA ILE A 542 -5.71 -13.67 -14.37
C ILE A 542 -5.49 -14.03 -12.90
N ILE A 543 -5.74 -15.27 -12.50
CA ILE A 543 -5.74 -15.72 -11.11
C ILE A 543 -4.33 -16.13 -10.64
N PRO A 544 -3.69 -15.40 -9.73
CA PRO A 544 -2.35 -15.72 -9.21
C PRO A 544 -2.23 -17.12 -8.57
N SER A 545 -3.21 -17.52 -7.76
CA SER A 545 -3.19 -18.82 -7.06
C SER A 545 -3.17 -20.01 -8.02
N ARG A 546 -3.76 -19.88 -9.21
CA ARG A 546 -3.70 -20.88 -10.25
C ARG A 546 -2.26 -21.12 -10.72
N TRP A 547 -1.50 -20.07 -11.00
CA TRP A 547 -0.11 -20.17 -11.43
C TRP A 547 0.80 -20.79 -10.36
N SER A 548 0.58 -20.37 -9.11
CA SER A 548 1.31 -20.87 -7.95
C SER A 548 1.03 -22.33 -7.68
N TYR A 549 -0.25 -22.70 -7.66
CA TYR A 549 -0.69 -24.07 -7.37
C TYR A 549 -0.25 -25.03 -8.49
N GLU A 550 -0.44 -24.68 -9.77
CA GLU A 550 0.04 -25.45 -10.90
C GLU A 550 1.55 -25.68 -10.84
N ALA A 551 2.34 -24.61 -10.56
CA ALA A 551 3.78 -24.75 -10.42
C ALA A 551 4.16 -25.70 -9.30
N LEU A 552 3.47 -25.59 -8.14
CA LEU A 552 3.75 -26.43 -6.97
C LEU A 552 3.42 -27.91 -7.24
N ALA A 553 2.22 -28.19 -7.80
CA ALA A 553 1.75 -29.53 -8.07
C ALA A 553 2.59 -30.23 -9.17
N VAL A 554 2.82 -29.54 -10.30
CA VAL A 554 3.59 -30.08 -11.43
C VAL A 554 5.03 -30.38 -11.00
N THR A 555 5.69 -29.41 -10.33
CA THR A 555 7.09 -29.61 -9.92
C THR A 555 7.22 -30.71 -8.86
N SER A 556 6.24 -30.80 -7.93
CA SER A 556 6.25 -31.87 -6.93
C SER A 556 6.05 -33.25 -7.54
N PHE A 557 5.42 -33.34 -8.69
CA PHE A 557 5.31 -34.60 -9.46
C PHE A 557 6.54 -34.82 -10.33
N THR A 558 6.94 -33.89 -11.18
CA THR A 558 7.99 -34.11 -12.21
C THR A 558 9.40 -34.12 -11.66
N ASP A 559 9.72 -33.23 -10.70
CA ASP A 559 11.08 -32.97 -10.24
C ASP A 559 11.41 -33.61 -8.86
N ASN A 560 10.50 -34.44 -8.28
CA ASN A 560 10.80 -35.16 -7.05
C ASN A 560 11.91 -36.20 -7.27
N PRO A 561 12.67 -36.60 -6.23
CA PRO A 561 13.83 -37.48 -6.37
C PRO A 561 13.56 -38.86 -7.01
N TYR A 562 12.32 -39.33 -7.01
CA TYR A 562 11.91 -40.56 -7.68
C TYR A 562 11.60 -40.29 -9.15
N GLU A 563 10.61 -39.42 -9.44
CA GLU A 563 10.11 -39.16 -10.81
C GLU A 563 11.16 -38.47 -11.71
N ALA A 564 11.95 -37.57 -11.20
CA ALA A 564 12.99 -36.89 -11.97
C ALA A 564 13.95 -37.83 -12.73
N ARG A 565 13.99 -39.11 -12.33
CA ARG A 565 14.79 -40.14 -12.98
C ARG A 565 14.05 -40.84 -14.12
N PHE A 566 12.73 -40.98 -14.01
CA PHE A 566 11.92 -41.80 -14.91
C PHE A 566 11.01 -40.97 -15.80
N PHE A 567 10.70 -39.73 -15.43
CA PHE A 567 9.71 -38.86 -16.03
C PHE A 567 9.80 -38.72 -17.55
N GLU A 568 10.99 -38.54 -18.11
CA GLU A 568 11.14 -38.38 -19.57
C GLU A 568 10.74 -39.63 -20.34
N ASN A 569 11.10 -40.81 -19.81
CA ASN A 569 10.70 -42.08 -20.42
C ASN A 569 9.21 -42.36 -20.21
N ASP A 570 8.66 -42.03 -19.06
CA ASP A 570 7.23 -42.17 -18.77
C ASP A 570 6.40 -41.21 -19.62
N LYS A 571 6.89 -39.99 -19.86
CA LYS A 571 6.32 -39.03 -20.79
C LYS A 571 6.29 -39.59 -22.21
N GLU A 572 7.41 -40.09 -22.72
CA GLU A 572 7.48 -40.67 -24.07
C GLU A 572 6.54 -41.90 -24.20
N LYS A 573 6.48 -42.74 -23.17
CA LYS A 573 5.60 -43.91 -23.10
C LYS A 573 4.13 -43.50 -23.14
N TYR A 574 3.73 -42.58 -22.26
CA TYR A 574 2.33 -42.15 -22.17
C TYR A 574 1.88 -41.43 -23.45
N GLU A 575 2.73 -40.56 -24.01
CA GLU A 575 2.44 -39.87 -25.26
C GLU A 575 2.27 -40.86 -26.41
N THR A 576 3.13 -41.90 -26.49
CA THR A 576 2.99 -42.96 -27.48
C THR A 576 1.70 -43.77 -27.29
N GLN A 577 1.35 -44.10 -26.03
CA GLN A 577 0.08 -44.78 -25.71
C GLN A 577 -1.14 -43.93 -26.03
N PHE A 578 -1.07 -42.62 -25.77
CA PHE A 578 -2.14 -41.68 -26.13
C PHE A 578 -2.40 -41.65 -27.64
N TYR A 579 -1.33 -41.58 -28.46
CA TYR A 579 -1.48 -41.62 -29.92
C TYR A 579 -1.94 -42.97 -30.42
N ASN A 580 -1.57 -44.07 -29.78
CA ASN A 580 -1.98 -45.43 -30.22
C ASN A 580 -3.39 -45.78 -29.75
N MET A 581 -3.65 -45.78 -28.44
CA MET A 581 -4.89 -46.28 -27.83
C MET A 581 -6.01 -45.24 -27.76
N GLY A 582 -5.67 -43.94 -27.80
CA GLY A 582 -6.66 -42.87 -27.82
C GLY A 582 -6.88 -42.28 -29.19
N PHE A 583 -5.88 -41.62 -29.70
CA PHE A 583 -5.98 -40.79 -30.92
C PHE A 583 -6.22 -41.59 -32.18
N LEU A 584 -5.41 -42.60 -32.46
CA LEU A 584 -5.53 -43.48 -33.61
C LEU A 584 -6.81 -44.31 -33.53
N TYR A 585 -7.11 -44.86 -32.34
CA TYR A 585 -8.33 -45.62 -32.11
C TYR A 585 -9.58 -44.79 -32.45
N GLU A 586 -9.63 -43.52 -32.06
CA GLU A 586 -10.73 -42.62 -32.40
C GLU A 586 -10.84 -42.40 -33.92
N LEU A 587 -9.72 -42.14 -34.59
CA LEU A 587 -9.73 -41.98 -36.06
C LEU A 587 -10.20 -43.25 -36.77
N GLN A 588 -9.77 -44.43 -36.30
CA GLN A 588 -10.26 -45.72 -36.83
C GLN A 588 -11.75 -45.91 -36.54
N SER A 589 -12.24 -45.55 -35.35
CA SER A 589 -13.66 -45.58 -34.98
C SER A 589 -14.52 -44.67 -35.86
N GLN A 590 -14.05 -43.47 -36.15
CA GLN A 590 -14.74 -42.56 -37.09
C GLN A 590 -14.79 -43.15 -38.50
N LEU A 591 -13.71 -43.77 -38.98
CA LEU A 591 -13.63 -44.41 -40.30
C LEU A 591 -14.57 -45.64 -40.41
N GLU A 592 -14.61 -46.50 -39.37
CA GLU A 592 -15.50 -47.66 -39.33
C GLU A 592 -16.98 -47.24 -39.23
N THR A 593 -17.28 -46.15 -38.50
CA THR A 593 -18.66 -45.61 -38.41
C THR A 593 -19.12 -45.13 -39.79
N MET A 594 -18.29 -44.41 -40.52
CA MET A 594 -18.60 -43.97 -41.91
C MET A 594 -18.91 -45.15 -42.82
N LYS A 595 -18.10 -46.22 -42.76
CA LYS A 595 -18.34 -47.45 -43.56
C LYS A 595 -19.66 -48.09 -43.19
N SER A 596 -19.94 -48.24 -41.88
CA SER A 596 -21.22 -48.84 -41.43
C SER A 596 -22.44 -48.02 -41.82
N GLU A 597 -22.36 -46.69 -41.85
CA GLU A 597 -23.43 -45.81 -42.33
C GLU A 597 -23.66 -46.00 -43.84
N GLN A 598 -22.57 -46.06 -44.62
CA GLN A 598 -22.61 -46.30 -46.05
C GLN A 598 -23.22 -47.67 -46.41
N GLU A 599 -22.77 -48.71 -45.70
CA GLU A 599 -23.32 -50.07 -45.89
C GLU A 599 -24.85 -50.21 -45.56
N LYS A 600 -25.31 -49.38 -44.58
CA LYS A 600 -26.70 -49.29 -44.17
C LYS A 600 -27.57 -48.38 -45.06
N GLY A 601 -26.97 -47.78 -46.11
CA GLY A 601 -27.66 -46.84 -46.99
C GLY A 601 -28.10 -45.53 -46.34
N LYS A 602 -27.45 -45.16 -45.21
CA LYS A 602 -27.68 -43.90 -44.52
C LYS A 602 -26.78 -42.82 -45.14
N GLU A 603 -27.22 -41.57 -45.06
CA GLU A 603 -26.40 -40.45 -45.42
C GLU A 603 -25.19 -40.35 -44.43
N VAL A 604 -23.96 -40.43 -44.94
CA VAL A 604 -22.75 -40.37 -44.13
C VAL A 604 -22.61 -39.00 -43.52
N ASN A 605 -22.50 -38.91 -42.20
CA ASN A 605 -22.32 -37.64 -41.55
C ASN A 605 -20.94 -37.04 -41.92
N ALA A 606 -20.94 -35.86 -42.54
CA ALA A 606 -19.75 -35.17 -43.01
C ALA A 606 -18.72 -34.88 -41.88
N LEU A 607 -19.20 -34.82 -40.64
CA LEU A 607 -18.37 -34.58 -39.46
C LEU A 607 -17.30 -35.68 -39.30
N HIS A 608 -17.60 -36.95 -39.55
CA HIS A 608 -16.63 -38.05 -39.43
C HIS A 608 -15.40 -37.85 -40.33
N MET A 609 -15.64 -37.43 -41.59
CA MET A 609 -14.58 -37.15 -42.53
C MET A 609 -13.79 -35.89 -42.12
N GLU A 610 -14.47 -34.88 -41.61
CA GLU A 610 -13.85 -33.64 -41.15
C GLU A 610 -12.91 -33.88 -39.95
N VAL A 611 -13.35 -34.68 -38.95
CA VAL A 611 -12.52 -35.16 -37.85
C VAL A 611 -11.25 -35.85 -38.36
N ILE A 612 -11.36 -36.74 -39.31
CA ILE A 612 -10.19 -37.42 -39.88
C ILE A 612 -9.27 -36.43 -40.57
N ARG A 613 -9.79 -35.53 -41.41
CA ARG A 613 -8.97 -34.53 -42.13
C ARG A 613 -8.24 -33.60 -41.22
N THR A 614 -8.88 -33.10 -40.17
CA THR A 614 -8.28 -32.14 -39.22
C THR A 614 -7.20 -32.79 -38.38
N ASN A 615 -7.38 -34.07 -38.01
CA ASN A 615 -6.46 -34.68 -37.01
C ASN A 615 -5.40 -35.59 -37.65
N LEU A 616 -5.59 -36.09 -38.88
CA LEU A 616 -4.62 -36.96 -39.56
C LEU A 616 -3.21 -36.33 -39.66
N PRO A 617 -3.04 -35.03 -39.99
CA PRO A 617 -1.72 -34.38 -40.01
C PRO A 617 -0.98 -34.44 -38.71
N ARG A 618 -1.70 -34.38 -37.58
CA ARG A 618 -1.11 -34.47 -36.22
C ARG A 618 -0.56 -35.86 -35.93
N LEU A 619 -1.31 -36.92 -36.30
CA LEU A 619 -0.86 -38.30 -36.21
C LEU A 619 0.38 -38.52 -37.09
N THR A 620 0.36 -38.04 -38.32
CA THR A 620 1.42 -38.12 -39.30
C THR A 620 2.70 -37.49 -38.77
N ALA A 621 2.64 -36.28 -38.23
CA ALA A 621 3.74 -35.56 -37.64
C ALA A 621 4.35 -36.32 -36.45
N TYR A 622 3.52 -36.89 -35.59
CA TYR A 622 4.02 -37.64 -34.42
C TYR A 622 4.68 -38.96 -34.80
N CYS A 623 4.13 -39.69 -35.78
CA CYS A 623 4.71 -40.92 -36.29
C CYS A 623 5.95 -40.69 -37.16
N GLY A 624 6.24 -39.47 -37.61
CA GLY A 624 7.29 -39.16 -38.56
C GLY A 624 7.02 -39.73 -39.98
N MET A 625 5.76 -39.93 -40.34
CA MET A 625 5.31 -40.42 -41.64
C MET A 625 5.30 -39.29 -42.68
N GLN A 626 5.28 -39.64 -43.98
CA GLN A 626 5.04 -38.66 -45.03
C GLN A 626 3.57 -38.17 -44.93
N PRO A 627 3.33 -36.87 -45.21
CA PRO A 627 1.95 -36.35 -45.26
C PRO A 627 1.07 -37.19 -46.19
N TYR A 628 -0.15 -37.49 -45.71
CA TYR A 628 -1.12 -38.26 -46.51
C TYR A 628 -1.50 -37.50 -47.79
N GLN A 629 -1.27 -38.10 -48.93
CA GLN A 629 -1.58 -37.53 -50.26
C GLN A 629 -2.55 -38.41 -51.07
N GLY A 630 -3.07 -39.49 -50.44
CA GLY A 630 -4.03 -40.39 -51.08
C GLY A 630 -5.45 -39.84 -51.20
N ASP A 631 -6.31 -40.57 -51.88
CA ASP A 631 -7.73 -40.35 -51.87
C ASP A 631 -8.29 -40.70 -50.47
N PHE A 632 -9.30 -39.98 -50.01
CA PHE A 632 -9.94 -40.23 -48.71
C PHE A 632 -10.92 -41.39 -48.76
N SER A 633 -10.53 -42.50 -49.45
CA SER A 633 -11.27 -43.75 -49.47
C SER A 633 -10.99 -44.58 -48.22
N TYR A 634 -11.97 -45.43 -47.84
CA TYR A 634 -11.85 -46.28 -46.67
C TYR A 634 -10.59 -47.16 -46.68
N GLU A 635 -10.27 -47.85 -47.80
CA GLU A 635 -9.16 -48.77 -47.89
C GLU A 635 -7.80 -48.04 -47.81
N SER A 636 -7.68 -46.88 -48.45
CA SER A 636 -6.47 -46.08 -48.43
C SER A 636 -6.17 -45.52 -47.04
N LEU A 637 -7.19 -44.97 -46.36
CA LEU A 637 -7.06 -44.47 -45.00
C LEU A 637 -6.78 -45.58 -43.99
N LYS A 638 -7.46 -46.75 -44.13
CA LYS A 638 -7.22 -47.90 -43.26
C LYS A 638 -5.79 -48.40 -43.36
N THR A 639 -5.26 -48.52 -44.59
CA THR A 639 -3.88 -48.94 -44.82
C THR A 639 -2.88 -47.94 -44.19
N TYR A 640 -3.11 -46.64 -44.34
CA TYR A 640 -2.29 -45.61 -43.77
C TYR A 640 -2.31 -45.61 -42.23
N MET A 641 -3.51 -45.77 -41.62
CA MET A 641 -3.68 -45.86 -40.17
C MET A 641 -3.04 -47.14 -39.58
N SER A 642 -3.09 -48.29 -40.33
CA SER A 642 -2.44 -49.53 -39.95
C SER A 642 -0.91 -49.42 -39.93
N GLU A 643 -0.30 -48.65 -40.83
CA GLU A 643 1.11 -48.37 -40.80
C GLU A 643 1.50 -47.46 -39.60
N ALA A 644 0.67 -46.46 -39.29
CA ALA A 644 0.85 -45.67 -38.08
C ALA A 644 0.81 -46.54 -36.80
N GLU A 645 -0.15 -47.47 -36.72
CA GLU A 645 -0.30 -48.41 -35.60
C GLU A 645 0.95 -49.29 -35.44
N ARG A 646 1.52 -49.77 -36.53
CA ARG A 646 2.76 -50.56 -36.55
C ARG A 646 3.93 -49.78 -36.00
N ILE A 647 4.07 -48.52 -36.41
CA ILE A 647 5.12 -47.61 -35.92
C ILE A 647 4.97 -47.33 -34.44
N LEU A 648 3.75 -46.97 -33.97
CA LEU A 648 3.45 -46.69 -32.59
C LEU A 648 3.68 -47.90 -31.66
N SER A 649 3.24 -49.08 -32.10
CA SER A 649 3.43 -50.34 -31.35
C SER A 649 4.91 -50.71 -31.24
N LYS A 650 5.71 -50.52 -32.29
CA LYS A 650 7.13 -50.73 -32.25
C LYS A 650 7.82 -49.75 -31.27
N ARG A 651 7.47 -48.46 -31.36
CA ARG A 651 8.00 -47.41 -30.49
C ARG A 651 7.63 -47.67 -29.00
N SER A 652 6.39 -48.09 -28.70
CA SER A 652 5.95 -48.46 -27.36
C SER A 652 6.76 -49.60 -26.77
N ASN A 653 7.09 -50.62 -27.57
CA ASN A 653 7.94 -51.73 -27.15
C ASN A 653 9.38 -51.29 -26.86
N GLU A 654 9.98 -50.44 -27.71
CA GLU A 654 11.32 -49.89 -27.52
C GLU A 654 11.41 -49.06 -26.23
N ILE A 655 10.42 -48.22 -25.97
CA ILE A 655 10.37 -47.41 -24.74
C ILE A 655 10.20 -48.30 -23.50
N SER A 656 9.34 -49.32 -23.56
CA SER A 656 9.18 -50.27 -22.47
C SER A 656 10.50 -51.01 -22.13
N LEU A 657 11.26 -51.36 -23.15
CA LEU A 657 12.61 -51.95 -22.94
C LEU A 657 13.58 -50.97 -22.27
N LYS A 658 13.56 -49.69 -22.68
CA LYS A 658 14.37 -48.63 -22.07
C LYS A 658 14.03 -48.47 -20.59
N ILE A 659 12.75 -48.36 -20.25
CA ILE A 659 12.27 -48.21 -18.86
C ILE A 659 12.72 -49.39 -18.02
N ASN A 660 12.48 -50.62 -18.52
CA ASN A 660 12.89 -51.86 -17.82
C ASN A 660 14.41 -51.94 -17.62
N ALA A 661 15.20 -51.53 -18.61
CA ALA A 661 16.66 -51.47 -18.48
C ALA A 661 17.12 -50.43 -17.46
N GLN A 662 16.47 -49.25 -17.41
CA GLN A 662 16.76 -48.22 -16.42
C GLN A 662 16.41 -48.65 -14.99
N VAL A 663 15.23 -49.21 -14.77
CA VAL A 663 14.80 -49.76 -13.49
C VAL A 663 15.75 -50.88 -13.05
N SER A 664 16.07 -51.80 -13.95
CA SER A 664 16.99 -52.93 -13.64
C SER A 664 18.41 -52.42 -13.31
N SER A 665 18.91 -51.41 -13.97
CA SER A 665 20.20 -50.79 -13.68
C SER A 665 20.21 -50.14 -12.31
N PHE A 666 19.16 -49.43 -11.95
CA PHE A 666 19.03 -48.86 -10.62
C PHE A 666 18.96 -49.89 -9.51
N ILE A 667 18.19 -50.98 -9.69
CA ILE A 667 18.09 -52.08 -8.75
C ILE A 667 19.45 -52.79 -8.60
N ARG A 668 20.25 -52.99 -9.67
CA ARG A 668 21.58 -53.58 -9.59
C ARG A 668 22.56 -52.72 -8.81
N GLN A 669 22.45 -51.40 -8.89
CA GLN A 669 23.35 -50.47 -8.22
C GLN A 669 22.98 -50.21 -6.76
N ASN A 670 21.68 -50.07 -6.46
CA ASN A 670 21.22 -49.60 -5.17
C ASN A 670 20.36 -50.61 -4.39
N GLY A 671 19.97 -51.71 -5.01
CA GLY A 671 19.04 -52.69 -4.45
C GLY A 671 17.55 -52.37 -4.69
N LYS A 672 16.71 -53.41 -4.59
CA LYS A 672 15.25 -53.28 -4.79
C LYS A 672 14.60 -52.48 -3.66
N GLU A 673 15.09 -52.67 -2.44
CA GLU A 673 14.57 -51.97 -1.25
C GLU A 673 14.79 -50.45 -1.34
N ALA A 674 15.95 -50.02 -1.83
CA ALA A 674 16.26 -48.59 -2.04
C ALA A 674 15.32 -47.91 -3.05
N LEU A 675 14.90 -48.63 -4.10
CA LEU A 675 13.92 -48.10 -5.06
C LEU A 675 12.52 -47.96 -4.43
N LEU A 676 12.11 -48.94 -3.61
CA LEU A 676 10.82 -48.89 -2.91
C LEU A 676 10.80 -47.80 -1.85
N GLU A 677 11.89 -47.63 -1.13
CA GLU A 677 12.04 -46.59 -0.13
C GLU A 677 12.04 -45.18 -0.80
N LEU A 678 12.76 -45.03 -1.91
CA LEU A 678 12.75 -43.77 -2.69
C LEU A 678 11.36 -43.43 -3.17
N LYS A 679 10.62 -44.43 -3.68
CA LYS A 679 9.24 -44.25 -4.11
C LYS A 679 8.33 -43.89 -2.92
N ARG A 680 8.42 -44.62 -1.83
CA ARG A 680 7.61 -44.42 -0.61
C ARG A 680 7.77 -43.02 0.00
N ASN A 681 8.99 -42.45 -0.06
CA ASN A 681 9.34 -41.20 0.58
C ASN A 681 9.11 -39.94 -0.33
N HIS A 682 9.06 -40.11 -1.65
CA HIS A 682 9.06 -38.98 -2.57
C HIS A 682 7.93 -38.98 -3.59
N PHE A 683 7.33 -40.13 -3.88
CA PHE A 683 6.20 -40.26 -4.80
C PHE A 683 4.88 -40.17 -4.02
N ASN A 684 3.83 -39.63 -4.64
CA ASN A 684 2.49 -39.60 -4.04
C ASN A 684 1.44 -40.00 -5.06
N THR A 685 0.69 -41.06 -4.77
CA THR A 685 -0.31 -41.64 -5.65
C THR A 685 -1.47 -40.70 -5.92
N LYS A 686 -1.93 -39.94 -4.90
CA LYS A 686 -3.06 -39.00 -5.10
C LYS A 686 -2.67 -37.78 -5.91
N LEU A 687 -1.42 -37.34 -5.80
CA LEU A 687 -0.91 -36.28 -6.69
C LEU A 687 -0.82 -36.78 -8.13
N GLU A 688 -0.34 -37.99 -8.37
CA GLU A 688 -0.34 -38.65 -9.68
C GLU A 688 -1.75 -38.69 -10.27
N ASP A 689 -2.74 -39.23 -9.53
CA ASP A 689 -4.13 -39.27 -9.96
C ASP A 689 -4.67 -37.90 -10.36
N CYS A 690 -4.30 -36.87 -9.59
CA CYS A 690 -4.75 -35.49 -9.83
C CYS A 690 -4.15 -34.89 -11.10
N VAL A 691 -2.82 -35.01 -11.29
CA VAL A 691 -2.13 -34.41 -12.45
C VAL A 691 -2.36 -35.18 -13.74
N ILE A 692 -2.65 -36.49 -13.66
CA ILE A 692 -3.05 -37.32 -14.80
C ILE A 692 -4.51 -37.09 -15.14
N GLY A 693 -5.36 -36.71 -14.18
CA GLY A 693 -6.79 -36.60 -14.35
C GLY A 693 -7.47 -37.97 -14.36
N ALA A 694 -7.10 -38.84 -13.39
CA ALA A 694 -7.61 -40.19 -13.31
C ALA A 694 -9.13 -40.28 -13.06
N ASP A 695 -9.76 -39.20 -12.60
CA ASP A 695 -11.20 -39.10 -12.37
C ASP A 695 -11.99 -38.93 -13.69
N GLN A 696 -11.32 -38.63 -14.80
CA GLN A 696 -11.98 -38.46 -16.10
C GLN A 696 -12.32 -39.83 -16.70
N GLN A 697 -13.57 -39.99 -17.11
CA GLN A 697 -14.09 -41.27 -17.65
C GLN A 697 -13.53 -41.64 -19.04
N ARG A 698 -13.01 -40.62 -19.78
CA ARG A 698 -12.51 -40.80 -21.14
C ARG A 698 -11.15 -40.18 -21.31
N MET A 699 -10.27 -40.86 -22.05
CA MET A 699 -8.94 -40.36 -22.39
C MET A 699 -8.98 -39.15 -23.32
N ILE A 700 -9.96 -39.14 -24.21
CA ILE A 700 -10.16 -38.11 -25.24
C ILE A 700 -11.67 -37.79 -25.39
N ASP A 701 -11.93 -36.59 -25.89
CA ASP A 701 -13.23 -36.17 -26.42
C ASP A 701 -13.06 -35.62 -27.83
N VAL A 702 -14.08 -35.82 -28.67
CA VAL A 702 -14.21 -35.14 -29.96
C VAL A 702 -15.06 -33.88 -29.75
N VAL A 703 -14.46 -32.72 -29.91
CA VAL A 703 -15.14 -31.42 -29.82
C VAL A 703 -15.10 -30.76 -31.18
N GLU A 704 -16.26 -30.59 -31.80
CA GLU A 704 -16.37 -30.18 -33.19
C GLU A 704 -15.63 -31.17 -34.10
N ASP A 705 -14.57 -30.75 -34.77
CA ASP A 705 -13.73 -31.56 -35.68
C ASP A 705 -12.38 -31.98 -35.06
N ARG A 706 -12.14 -31.69 -33.75
CA ARG A 706 -10.84 -31.89 -33.09
C ARG A 706 -10.88 -32.94 -31.99
N ILE A 707 -9.83 -33.75 -31.95
CA ILE A 707 -9.57 -34.68 -30.85
C ILE A 707 -8.83 -33.95 -29.72
N VAL A 708 -9.48 -33.81 -28.57
CA VAL A 708 -8.96 -33.09 -27.38
C VAL A 708 -8.66 -34.10 -26.29
N PRO A 709 -7.41 -34.10 -25.74
CA PRO A 709 -7.05 -34.95 -24.62
C PRO A 709 -7.73 -34.49 -23.34
N ARG A 710 -8.19 -35.45 -22.50
CA ARG A 710 -8.79 -35.19 -21.19
C ARG A 710 -7.94 -35.71 -20.03
N THR A 711 -7.16 -36.77 -20.26
CA THR A 711 -6.28 -37.34 -19.25
C THR A 711 -4.80 -37.24 -19.70
N GLY A 712 -3.89 -37.41 -18.75
CA GLY A 712 -2.44 -37.43 -18.97
C GLY A 712 -1.83 -36.14 -19.48
N LEU A 713 -2.48 -35.01 -19.20
CA LEU A 713 -2.06 -33.69 -19.70
C LEU A 713 -0.63 -33.31 -19.31
N ILE A 714 -0.14 -33.85 -18.20
CA ILE A 714 1.22 -33.63 -17.70
C ILE A 714 2.29 -34.24 -18.63
N PHE A 715 1.96 -35.33 -19.31
CA PHE A 715 2.86 -36.04 -20.20
C PHE A 715 2.77 -35.57 -21.65
N LEU A 716 1.71 -34.83 -22.02
CA LEU A 716 1.48 -34.41 -23.38
C LEU A 716 2.13 -33.05 -23.69
N THR A 717 2.76 -32.98 -24.86
CA THR A 717 3.33 -31.73 -25.37
C THR A 717 2.22 -30.74 -25.78
N PRO A 718 2.18 -29.50 -25.25
CA PRO A 718 1.18 -28.50 -25.60
C PRO A 718 1.23 -28.11 -27.09
N GLN A 719 0.05 -27.85 -27.66
CA GLN A 719 -0.03 -27.45 -29.10
C GLN A 719 0.17 -25.94 -29.31
N SER A 720 -0.15 -25.14 -28.30
CA SER A 720 -0.09 -23.67 -28.38
C SER A 720 1.35 -23.18 -28.25
N ARG A 721 1.77 -22.27 -29.14
CA ARG A 721 3.11 -21.64 -29.12
C ARG A 721 3.16 -20.27 -28.45
N VAL A 722 2.08 -19.88 -27.77
CA VAL A 722 1.96 -18.57 -27.08
C VAL A 722 1.96 -18.70 -25.54
N GLY A 723 2.54 -19.78 -25.03
CA GLY A 723 2.63 -20.02 -23.59
C GLY A 723 1.36 -20.55 -22.92
N ARG A 724 0.25 -20.70 -23.66
CA ARG A 724 -0.99 -21.29 -23.15
C ARG A 724 -0.94 -22.81 -23.27
N ALA A 725 -1.33 -23.48 -22.22
CA ALA A 725 -1.32 -24.93 -22.15
C ALA A 725 -2.51 -25.45 -21.35
N PRO A 726 -2.85 -26.74 -21.46
CA PRO A 726 -3.73 -27.40 -20.53
C PRO A 726 -3.20 -27.29 -19.08
N PHE A 727 -4.11 -27.34 -18.12
CA PHE A 727 -3.74 -27.33 -16.71
C PHE A 727 -2.92 -28.58 -16.37
N TYR A 728 -1.92 -28.44 -15.52
CA TYR A 728 -0.91 -29.45 -15.16
C TYR A 728 0.08 -29.84 -16.26
N SER A 729 0.14 -29.18 -17.41
CA SER A 729 1.16 -29.46 -18.41
C SER A 729 2.58 -29.30 -17.80
N SER A 730 3.51 -30.25 -18.08
CA SER A 730 4.89 -30.20 -17.56
C SER A 730 5.72 -29.08 -18.15
N GLU A 731 5.39 -28.64 -19.36
CA GLU A 731 6.09 -27.56 -20.08
C GLU A 731 5.08 -26.64 -20.79
N LYS A 732 5.56 -25.44 -21.14
CA LYS A 732 4.84 -24.45 -21.94
C LYS A 732 5.72 -23.98 -23.08
N ILE A 733 5.11 -23.79 -24.27
CA ILE A 733 5.87 -23.45 -25.48
C ILE A 733 5.67 -21.97 -25.81
N VAL A 734 6.76 -21.24 -25.93
CA VAL A 734 6.78 -19.81 -26.32
C VAL A 734 7.63 -19.67 -27.58
N GLY A 735 6.97 -19.53 -28.73
CA GLY A 735 7.65 -19.54 -30.02
C GLY A 735 8.42 -20.86 -30.25
N PRO A 736 9.76 -20.85 -30.36
CA PRO A 736 10.57 -22.04 -30.50
C PRO A 736 11.03 -22.65 -29.16
N TRP A 737 10.79 -21.99 -28.01
CA TRP A 737 11.32 -22.39 -26.71
C TRP A 737 10.35 -23.24 -25.91
N HIS A 738 10.85 -24.37 -25.41
CA HIS A 738 10.17 -25.22 -24.42
C HIS A 738 10.61 -24.78 -23.03
N VAL A 739 9.68 -24.28 -22.22
CA VAL A 739 9.93 -23.77 -20.88
C VAL A 739 9.23 -24.64 -19.87
N LYS A 740 9.95 -25.18 -18.86
CA LYS A 740 9.34 -25.90 -17.75
C LYS A 740 8.27 -25.04 -17.06
N THR A 741 7.15 -25.65 -16.70
CA THR A 741 6.00 -24.97 -16.08
C THR A 741 6.38 -24.16 -14.84
N LEU A 742 7.33 -24.64 -14.03
CA LEU A 742 7.88 -23.89 -12.90
C LEU A 742 8.33 -22.49 -13.29
N TRP A 743 9.27 -22.42 -14.22
CA TRP A 743 9.89 -21.14 -14.58
C TRP A 743 8.95 -20.21 -15.34
N PHE A 744 8.10 -20.79 -16.17
CA PHE A 744 7.06 -20.02 -16.84
C PHE A 744 6.09 -19.38 -15.84
N ASN A 745 5.54 -20.17 -14.92
CA ASN A 745 4.56 -19.68 -13.95
C ASN A 745 5.17 -18.66 -12.98
N VAL A 746 6.39 -18.90 -12.49
CA VAL A 746 7.13 -17.92 -11.67
C VAL A 746 7.35 -16.62 -12.44
N SER A 747 7.70 -16.69 -13.73
CA SER A 747 7.87 -15.50 -14.57
C SER A 747 6.55 -14.72 -14.73
N VAL A 748 5.42 -15.40 -14.88
CA VAL A 748 4.10 -14.76 -14.94
C VAL A 748 3.77 -14.06 -13.62
N LEU A 749 3.99 -14.71 -12.48
CA LEU A 749 3.77 -14.10 -11.16
C LEU A 749 4.66 -12.87 -10.93
N LEU A 750 5.92 -12.93 -11.38
CA LEU A 750 6.83 -11.78 -11.33
C LEU A 750 6.38 -10.64 -12.26
N LEU A 751 5.88 -10.97 -13.46
CA LEU A 751 5.30 -9.97 -14.37
C LEU A 751 4.07 -9.29 -13.76
N MET A 752 3.18 -10.07 -13.14
CA MET A 752 2.05 -9.51 -12.39
C MET A 752 2.52 -8.61 -11.24
N SER A 753 3.58 -9.01 -10.53
CA SER A 753 4.19 -8.21 -9.45
C SER A 753 4.77 -6.89 -9.96
N ILE A 754 5.40 -6.88 -11.13
CA ILE A 754 5.91 -5.67 -11.78
C ILE A 754 4.75 -4.73 -12.14
N ILE A 755 3.66 -5.27 -12.72
CA ILE A 755 2.46 -4.48 -13.05
C ILE A 755 1.88 -3.83 -11.79
N MET A 756 1.71 -4.59 -10.70
CA MET A 756 1.22 -4.06 -9.42
C MET A 756 2.15 -2.99 -8.84
N THR A 757 3.46 -3.18 -8.96
CA THR A 757 4.45 -2.18 -8.52
C THR A 757 4.33 -0.88 -9.33
N ILE A 758 4.14 -0.96 -10.64
CA ILE A 758 3.93 0.24 -11.49
C ILE A 758 2.63 0.97 -11.08
N LEU A 759 1.55 0.23 -10.82
CA LEU A 759 0.29 0.81 -10.35
C LEU A 759 0.45 1.53 -9.00
N LEU A 760 1.22 0.95 -8.06
CA LEU A 760 1.55 1.56 -6.78
C LEU A 760 2.36 2.86 -6.94
N LEU A 761 3.39 2.84 -7.80
CA LEU A 761 4.27 3.99 -8.01
C LEU A 761 3.56 5.16 -8.71
N THR A 762 2.64 4.87 -9.63
CA THR A 762 1.89 5.90 -10.38
C THR A 762 0.72 6.47 -9.61
N ASP A 763 0.27 5.83 -8.52
CA ASP A 763 -0.96 6.16 -7.75
C ASP A 763 -2.20 6.31 -8.67
N CYS A 764 -2.19 5.68 -9.83
CA CYS A 764 -3.24 5.85 -10.84
C CYS A 764 -4.62 5.37 -10.34
N PRO A 765 -4.76 4.17 -9.76
CA PRO A 765 -6.04 3.70 -9.25
C PRO A 765 -6.54 4.54 -8.05
N GLY A 766 -5.63 4.92 -7.13
CA GLY A 766 -5.98 5.73 -5.97
C GLY A 766 -6.48 7.14 -6.35
N ARG A 767 -5.90 7.76 -7.36
CA ARG A 767 -6.37 9.05 -7.89
C ARG A 767 -7.75 8.93 -8.56
N TRP A 768 -7.97 7.85 -9.31
CA TRP A 768 -9.25 7.62 -9.98
C TRP A 768 -10.39 7.38 -8.98
N ILE A 769 -10.19 6.52 -7.98
CA ILE A 769 -11.18 6.23 -6.94
C ILE A 769 -11.49 7.50 -6.11
N ARG A 770 -10.47 8.28 -5.73
CA ARG A 770 -10.67 9.53 -4.97
C ARG A 770 -11.41 10.60 -5.76
N LYS A 771 -11.23 10.67 -7.09
CA LYS A 771 -12.00 11.58 -7.96
C LYS A 771 -13.46 11.15 -8.12
N SER A 772 -13.76 9.86 -8.09
CA SER A 772 -15.13 9.36 -8.20
C SER A 772 -15.93 9.45 -6.91
N SER A 773 -15.26 9.70 -5.76
CA SER A 773 -15.88 9.85 -4.45
C SER A 773 -16.03 11.33 -3.99
N GLN A 774 -15.55 12.28 -4.77
CA GLN A 774 -15.81 13.72 -4.67
C GLN A 774 -16.95 14.15 -5.61
#